data_1bb1431403ce36a994b9e76485a6d298
#
_entry.id   1bb1431403ce36a994b9e76485a6d298
#
_cell.length_a   1.000
_cell.length_b   1.000
_cell.length_c   1.000
_cell.angle_alpha   90.00
_cell.angle_beta   90.00
_cell.angle_gamma   90.00
#
_symmetry.space_group_name_H-M   'P 1'
#
loop_
_entity.id
_entity.type
_entity.pdbx_description
1 polymer ?
#
loop_
_entity_poly.entity_id
_entity_poly.type
_entity_poly.pdbx_seq_one_letter_code
_entity_poly.pdbx_strand_id
1 'polypeptide(L)'
;MKNFHFILLFFVGVPAFSQLSVKIDASKKGEPIADELYGMFMENLGNDDVGNLVDDCLWSELLDDRKFFYAIDDDEVLVPKNRKQKINQWTPIGKVEMDKTDAYVGNHSPKITTSETAENGISQTGIALLKGKKYVGHIFLKATSAVSVQLRLNVKNAKPETISITPTETYNRYDFSFIASNDIADATLEIVGKGNGNFHIGAVSLMPADNIDGFRSDVIKLLKGLNSKIYRWGGNFISAYDWRDGVGNRDKRAPRYEFAWECLEDNDVGTEEMIRFSELVNVELAMTVNAGFGDATSAANWVEYVNGDISTDMGKLRAANGHPQPYGIKKWCVGNESYGWWQLGHLSLKQYIIKHNMFVEKMLEKDPTLELIGSGASIEEMTVTECAKRTDGNVIPDYLSETDWTGGMLKSGEKIKFISEHFYCSVNERFDLEKGKYVEVSEPLEDWTRRPANRIKSKSIHYKKYRELIPGAEKIPVYLDEWTYYTNWVHPKPTLGVTIGHARGLHELFRHTDLFKMAGFTFATSTLSFTDTAADYNSTGLLFKLYGDQFGKTPIFVSANSPQPDPKWPIGGDQPAENAGGNCYPLDVVAAITEDGKAITVSVINPTEKDQSIVFDFGTLRTGIGKVWKMSGRSINARNIVNQKPEVTVTEYPIKNTNSNRNTQYSIPAATINLYRFELQQI
;
A
#
# COMPACT_ATOMS: atom_id res chain seq x y z
N MET A 1 -66.80 54.45 -4.29
CA MET A 1 -66.07 53.21 -4.59
C MET A 1 -64.64 53.39 -4.04
N LYS A 2 -64.32 52.76 -2.93
CA LYS A 2 -62.98 52.84 -2.27
C LYS A 2 -62.12 51.67 -2.73
N ASN A 3 -60.99 51.95 -3.40
CA ASN A 3 -60.01 50.94 -3.79
C ASN A 3 -59.20 50.53 -2.55
N PHE A 4 -59.28 49.25 -2.18
CA PHE A 4 -58.39 48.64 -1.22
C PHE A 4 -57.20 48.01 -2.00
N HIS A 5 -56.00 48.53 -1.75
CA HIS A 5 -54.78 47.91 -2.22
C HIS A 5 -54.31 46.89 -1.17
N PHE A 6 -54.27 45.60 -1.54
CA PHE A 6 -53.65 44.54 -0.77
C PHE A 6 -52.16 44.54 -1.09
N ILE A 7 -51.31 44.88 -0.10
CA ILE A 7 -49.87 44.69 -0.19
C ILE A 7 -49.57 43.28 0.26
N LEU A 8 -49.18 42.42 -0.69
CA LEU A 8 -48.69 41.06 -0.40
C LEU A 8 -47.20 41.15 -0.01
N LEU A 9 -46.89 41.03 1.27
CA LEU A 9 -45.52 40.91 1.77
C LEU A 9 -45.04 39.47 1.51
N PHE A 10 -44.16 39.32 0.50
CA PHE A 10 -43.38 38.09 0.32
C PHE A 10 -42.30 38.02 1.40
N PHE A 11 -42.51 37.19 2.39
CA PHE A 11 -41.39 36.72 3.27
C PHE A 11 -40.53 35.80 2.44
N VAL A 12 -39.41 36.30 1.96
CA VAL A 12 -38.31 35.46 1.47
C VAL A 12 -37.68 34.85 2.73
N GLY A 13 -38.10 33.64 3.05
CA GLY A 13 -37.46 32.85 4.09
C GLY A 13 -36.02 32.52 3.62
N VAL A 14 -35.04 33.23 4.18
CA VAL A 14 -33.64 32.81 4.08
C VAL A 14 -33.60 31.43 4.76
N PRO A 15 -33.14 30.36 4.09
CA PRO A 15 -32.98 29.08 4.76
C PRO A 15 -32.00 29.27 5.90
N ALA A 16 -32.48 29.17 7.13
CA ALA A 16 -31.65 29.10 8.31
C ALA A 16 -30.84 27.80 8.19
N PHE A 17 -29.59 27.88 7.78
CA PHE A 17 -28.66 26.76 7.89
C PHE A 17 -28.62 26.39 9.38
N SER A 18 -29.05 25.19 9.69
CA SER A 18 -28.99 24.67 11.07
C SER A 18 -27.52 24.64 11.48
N GLN A 19 -27.13 25.53 12.38
CA GLN A 19 -25.81 25.64 12.93
C GLN A 19 -25.51 24.39 13.75
N LEU A 20 -24.51 23.61 13.37
CA LEU A 20 -24.07 22.43 14.13
C LEU A 20 -23.21 22.89 15.32
N SER A 21 -23.66 22.63 16.55
CA SER A 21 -22.87 22.84 17.75
C SER A 21 -22.27 21.51 18.21
N VAL A 22 -20.94 21.48 18.31
CA VAL A 22 -20.15 20.28 18.64
C VAL A 22 -19.44 20.48 19.96
N LYS A 23 -19.77 19.65 20.95
CA LYS A 23 -19.11 19.60 22.25
C LYS A 23 -17.86 18.74 22.17
N ILE A 24 -16.73 19.27 22.61
CA ILE A 24 -15.42 18.61 22.70
C ILE A 24 -15.08 18.46 24.18
N ASP A 25 -15.09 17.24 24.69
CA ASP A 25 -14.93 16.93 26.11
C ASP A 25 -13.57 16.25 26.37
N ALA A 26 -12.57 17.05 26.70
CA ALA A 26 -11.22 16.57 26.98
C ALA A 26 -11.08 15.77 28.29
N SER A 27 -12.14 15.73 29.13
CA SER A 27 -12.14 14.86 30.31
C SER A 27 -12.39 13.39 29.98
N LYS A 28 -12.96 13.13 28.80
CA LYS A 28 -13.25 11.78 28.28
C LYS A 28 -12.26 11.43 27.21
N LYS A 29 -11.25 10.64 27.58
CA LYS A 29 -10.15 10.24 26.70
C LYS A 29 -10.33 8.80 26.24
N GLY A 30 -9.99 8.54 24.96
CA GLY A 30 -9.79 7.20 24.44
C GLY A 30 -8.38 6.68 24.68
N GLU A 31 -8.10 5.46 24.23
CA GLU A 31 -6.75 4.93 24.14
C GLU A 31 -5.92 5.79 23.15
N PRO A 32 -4.63 6.02 23.40
CA PRO A 32 -3.79 6.74 22.45
C PRO A 32 -3.79 6.10 21.06
N ILE A 33 -3.80 6.94 20.03
CA ILE A 33 -3.61 6.52 18.64
C ILE A 33 -2.20 5.90 18.55
N ALA A 34 -2.12 4.63 18.20
CA ALA A 34 -0.86 3.99 17.90
C ALA A 34 -0.28 4.60 16.61
N ASP A 35 1.04 4.84 16.58
CA ASP A 35 1.68 5.41 15.38
C ASP A 35 1.61 4.44 14.21
N GLU A 36 1.46 3.15 14.49
CA GLU A 36 1.28 2.06 13.53
C GLU A 36 -0.09 2.09 12.83
N LEU A 37 -1.05 2.92 13.28
CA LEU A 37 -2.30 3.17 12.54
C LEU A 37 -2.11 3.95 11.24
N TYR A 38 -0.96 4.62 11.09
CA TYR A 38 -0.54 5.23 9.81
C TYR A 38 0.35 4.30 8.98
N GLY A 39 0.32 3.01 9.26
CA GLY A 39 1.09 1.99 8.57
C GLY A 39 0.64 1.77 7.13
N MET A 40 1.48 1.06 6.38
CA MET A 40 1.31 0.82 4.96
C MET A 40 1.47 -0.66 4.63
N PHE A 41 0.93 -1.06 3.51
CA PHE A 41 1.08 -2.37 2.94
C PHE A 41 1.88 -2.30 1.63
N MET A 42 2.72 -3.32 1.40
CA MET A 42 3.54 -3.48 0.20
C MET A 42 3.42 -4.91 -0.30
N GLU A 43 3.29 -5.06 -1.61
CA GLU A 43 3.21 -6.35 -2.28
C GLU A 43 3.92 -6.31 -3.63
N ASN A 44 4.57 -7.42 -4.00
CA ASN A 44 5.07 -7.63 -5.34
C ASN A 44 3.87 -7.96 -6.25
N LEU A 45 3.48 -7.00 -7.06
CA LEU A 45 2.35 -7.14 -8.00
C LEU A 45 2.88 -7.05 -9.43
N GLY A 46 2.69 -8.07 -10.21
CA GLY A 46 2.90 -8.01 -11.62
C GLY A 46 1.58 -7.87 -12.38
N ASN A 47 1.14 -6.66 -12.63
CA ASN A 47 -0.11 -6.41 -13.35
C ASN A 47 0.07 -5.21 -14.27
N ASP A 48 -0.34 -5.31 -15.54
CA ASP A 48 -0.26 -4.25 -16.56
C ASP A 48 -0.98 -2.95 -16.18
N ASP A 49 -2.06 -3.05 -15.41
CA ASP A 49 -2.84 -1.89 -15.03
C ASP A 49 -2.23 -1.14 -13.85
N VAL A 50 -1.38 -1.80 -13.06
CA VAL A 50 -0.81 -1.27 -11.81
C VAL A 50 0.73 -1.28 -11.81
N GLY A 51 1.34 -2.07 -12.68
CA GLY A 51 2.78 -2.37 -12.66
C GLY A 51 3.14 -3.30 -11.50
N ASN A 52 4.40 -3.68 -11.41
CA ASN A 52 4.96 -4.24 -10.19
C ASN A 52 5.27 -3.07 -9.25
N LEU A 53 4.37 -2.77 -8.31
CA LEU A 53 4.48 -1.57 -7.47
C LEU A 53 5.78 -1.53 -6.64
N VAL A 54 6.32 -2.68 -6.29
CA VAL A 54 7.63 -2.75 -5.61
C VAL A 54 8.74 -2.49 -6.62
N ASP A 55 8.76 -3.19 -7.73
CA ASP A 55 9.86 -3.11 -8.69
C ASP A 55 9.78 -1.84 -9.56
N ASP A 56 8.60 -1.48 -10.09
CA ASP A 56 8.47 -0.34 -11.02
C ASP A 56 8.48 1.02 -10.34
N CYS A 57 7.98 1.12 -9.10
CA CYS A 57 7.90 2.39 -8.38
C CYS A 57 8.97 2.55 -7.31
N LEU A 58 9.29 1.50 -6.57
CA LEU A 58 10.24 1.54 -5.47
C LEU A 58 11.66 1.23 -5.93
N TRP A 59 11.81 0.23 -6.79
CA TRP A 59 13.09 -0.23 -7.32
C TRP A 59 13.54 0.62 -8.52
N SER A 60 14.82 0.84 -8.67
CA SER A 60 15.36 1.79 -9.67
C SER A 60 15.91 1.13 -10.92
N GLU A 61 15.75 -0.19 -11.09
CA GLU A 61 16.18 -0.87 -12.32
C GLU A 61 15.41 -0.34 -13.53
N LEU A 62 16.14 -0.07 -14.61
CA LEU A 62 15.57 0.46 -15.84
C LEU A 62 15.39 -0.61 -16.93
N LEU A 63 15.89 -1.82 -16.68
CA LEU A 63 15.86 -2.92 -17.65
C LEU A 63 14.88 -3.99 -17.20
N ASP A 64 13.93 -4.31 -18.06
CA ASP A 64 13.03 -5.42 -17.86
C ASP A 64 13.74 -6.74 -18.21
N ASP A 65 13.34 -7.83 -17.54
CA ASP A 65 13.87 -9.18 -17.77
C ASP A 65 15.42 -9.23 -17.86
N ARG A 66 16.08 -8.50 -16.99
CA ARG A 66 17.53 -8.32 -16.98
C ARG A 66 18.33 -9.61 -16.78
N LYS A 67 17.68 -10.70 -16.41
CA LYS A 67 18.25 -12.04 -16.17
C LYS A 67 17.73 -13.08 -17.16
N PHE A 68 17.05 -12.64 -18.21
CA PHE A 68 16.64 -13.46 -19.36
C PHE A 68 15.75 -14.65 -18.99
N PHE A 69 14.68 -14.40 -18.26
CA PHE A 69 13.65 -15.41 -18.00
C PHE A 69 12.94 -15.81 -19.29
N TYR A 70 12.65 -14.83 -20.16
CA TYR A 70 12.03 -15.06 -21.45
C TYR A 70 13.08 -15.41 -22.51
N ALA A 71 12.75 -16.40 -23.34
CA ALA A 71 13.58 -16.75 -24.48
C ALA A 71 13.54 -15.62 -25.53
N ILE A 72 14.70 -15.21 -26.04
CA ILE A 72 14.84 -14.18 -27.08
C ILE A 72 14.68 -14.79 -28.48
N ASP A 73 14.97 -16.06 -28.62
CA ASP A 73 14.98 -16.82 -29.89
C ASP A 73 13.69 -17.62 -30.15
N ASP A 74 12.73 -17.53 -29.25
CA ASP A 74 11.46 -18.26 -29.33
C ASP A 74 10.26 -17.31 -29.16
N ASP A 75 9.31 -17.39 -30.10
CA ASP A 75 8.02 -16.67 -29.99
C ASP A 75 7.07 -17.28 -28.95
N GLU A 76 7.41 -18.44 -28.36
CA GLU A 76 6.65 -19.04 -27.26
C GLU A 76 6.95 -18.29 -25.96
N VAL A 77 6.10 -17.33 -25.67
CA VAL A 77 6.03 -16.71 -24.36
C VAL A 77 5.56 -17.76 -23.37
N LEU A 78 6.39 -18.11 -22.38
CA LEU A 78 6.07 -19.06 -21.30
C LEU A 78 4.88 -18.59 -20.42
N VAL A 79 4.45 -17.35 -20.59
CA VAL A 79 3.32 -16.75 -19.91
C VAL A 79 2.07 -16.88 -20.78
N PRO A 80 0.93 -17.34 -20.23
CA PRO A 80 -0.31 -17.46 -20.97
C PRO A 80 -0.68 -16.15 -21.69
N LYS A 81 -1.02 -16.23 -22.98
CA LYS A 81 -1.36 -15.08 -23.86
C LYS A 81 -2.50 -14.17 -23.36
N ASN A 82 -3.16 -14.52 -22.26
CA ASN A 82 -4.28 -13.79 -21.69
C ASN A 82 -3.87 -12.81 -20.59
N ARG A 83 -2.57 -12.64 -20.35
CA ARG A 83 -2.07 -11.79 -19.29
C ARG A 83 -1.49 -10.51 -19.84
N LYS A 84 -1.70 -9.48 -19.07
CA LYS A 84 -1.45 -8.09 -19.41
C LYS A 84 -0.10 -7.57 -18.87
N GLN A 85 0.86 -8.44 -18.58
CA GLN A 85 2.17 -7.98 -18.16
C GLN A 85 2.94 -7.45 -19.37
N LYS A 86 3.20 -6.15 -19.41
CA LYS A 86 4.07 -5.51 -20.37
C LYS A 86 5.52 -5.60 -19.88
N ILE A 87 6.15 -6.71 -20.15
CA ILE A 87 7.60 -6.77 -20.08
C ILE A 87 8.13 -6.29 -21.41
N ASN A 88 9.03 -5.32 -21.35
CA ASN A 88 9.74 -4.86 -22.52
C ASN A 88 10.87 -5.86 -22.85
N GLN A 89 10.52 -6.89 -23.60
CA GLN A 89 11.43 -8.00 -23.91
C GLN A 89 12.64 -7.55 -24.73
N TRP A 90 13.71 -8.26 -24.56
CA TRP A 90 14.90 -8.09 -25.40
C TRP A 90 14.62 -8.51 -26.84
N THR A 91 15.03 -7.65 -27.78
CA THR A 91 14.89 -7.89 -29.23
C THR A 91 16.21 -8.36 -29.79
N PRO A 92 16.25 -9.46 -30.56
CA PRO A 92 17.49 -9.96 -31.17
C PRO A 92 17.96 -9.02 -32.29
N ILE A 93 19.27 -8.83 -32.37
CA ILE A 93 19.99 -8.19 -33.48
C ILE A 93 20.84 -9.27 -34.14
N GLY A 94 20.41 -9.76 -35.28
CA GLY A 94 21.09 -10.84 -35.98
C GLY A 94 20.93 -12.22 -35.34
N LYS A 95 22.01 -13.01 -35.21
CA LYS A 95 21.93 -14.39 -34.73
C LYS A 95 22.12 -14.49 -33.23
N VAL A 96 21.06 -14.79 -32.51
CA VAL A 96 20.99 -15.02 -31.06
C VAL A 96 20.37 -16.40 -30.83
N GLU A 97 20.84 -17.12 -29.85
CA GLU A 97 20.25 -18.38 -29.37
C GLU A 97 20.29 -18.43 -27.84
N MET A 98 19.35 -19.13 -27.17
CA MET A 98 19.36 -19.35 -25.73
C MET A 98 20.17 -20.62 -25.40
N ASP A 99 21.36 -20.45 -24.85
CA ASP A 99 22.24 -21.55 -24.46
C ASP A 99 21.79 -22.11 -23.08
N LYS A 100 21.30 -23.35 -23.11
CA LYS A 100 20.84 -24.09 -21.90
C LYS A 100 21.97 -24.89 -21.24
N THR A 101 23.17 -24.92 -21.84
CA THR A 101 24.30 -25.72 -21.34
C THR A 101 25.25 -24.92 -20.45
N ASP A 102 25.22 -23.59 -20.56
CA ASP A 102 26.08 -22.68 -19.83
C ASP A 102 25.38 -21.39 -19.41
N ALA A 103 24.30 -21.57 -18.59
CA ALA A 103 23.55 -20.48 -18.03
C ALA A 103 24.32 -19.78 -16.91
N TYR A 104 24.31 -18.45 -16.88
CA TYR A 104 24.84 -17.67 -15.75
C TYR A 104 23.92 -17.72 -14.54
N VAL A 105 22.62 -17.56 -14.78
CA VAL A 105 21.54 -17.62 -13.80
C VAL A 105 20.31 -18.26 -14.45
N GLY A 106 19.47 -18.92 -13.67
CA GLY A 106 18.32 -19.65 -14.23
C GLY A 106 18.72 -20.86 -15.06
N ASN A 107 18.04 -21.08 -16.16
CA ASN A 107 18.20 -22.28 -17.00
C ASN A 107 18.75 -22.03 -18.41
N HIS A 108 19.00 -20.78 -18.79
CA HIS A 108 19.60 -20.40 -20.08
C HIS A 108 20.23 -19.01 -20.03
N SER A 109 21.11 -18.72 -20.98
CA SER A 109 21.68 -17.39 -21.19
C SER A 109 21.76 -17.07 -22.69
N PRO A 110 21.56 -15.81 -23.12
CA PRO A 110 21.74 -15.42 -24.51
C PRO A 110 23.17 -15.69 -24.99
N LYS A 111 23.28 -16.41 -26.09
CA LYS A 111 24.54 -16.63 -26.84
C LYS A 111 24.43 -15.98 -28.19
N ILE A 112 25.32 -15.06 -28.45
CA ILE A 112 25.36 -14.25 -29.65
C ILE A 112 26.52 -14.71 -30.51
N THR A 113 26.24 -15.16 -31.74
CA THR A 113 27.28 -15.51 -32.73
C THR A 113 27.67 -14.24 -33.48
N THR A 114 28.98 -13.90 -33.50
CA THR A 114 29.53 -12.70 -34.11
C THR A 114 30.30 -13.00 -35.39
N SER A 115 30.49 -11.98 -36.23
CA SER A 115 31.32 -12.04 -37.42
C SER A 115 32.08 -10.73 -37.64
N GLU A 116 33.07 -10.74 -38.53
CA GLU A 116 33.80 -9.53 -38.91
C GLU A 116 32.93 -8.52 -39.69
N THR A 117 31.90 -8.98 -40.38
CA THR A 117 31.13 -8.19 -41.33
C THR A 117 29.74 -7.77 -40.81
N ALA A 118 29.26 -8.37 -39.72
CA ALA A 118 27.96 -8.09 -39.17
C ALA A 118 28.02 -8.00 -37.63
N GLU A 119 27.39 -6.97 -37.08
CA GLU A 119 27.16 -6.84 -35.64
C GLU A 119 25.92 -7.63 -35.26
N ASN A 120 26.06 -8.47 -34.27
CA ASN A 120 24.96 -9.24 -33.70
C ASN A 120 24.87 -8.97 -32.21
N GLY A 121 23.67 -9.05 -31.63
CA GLY A 121 23.43 -8.75 -30.22
C GLY A 121 21.99 -8.74 -29.84
N ILE A 122 21.67 -7.98 -28.83
CA ILE A 122 20.31 -7.77 -28.33
C ILE A 122 20.07 -6.28 -28.01
N SER A 123 18.82 -5.87 -28.00
CA SER A 123 18.43 -4.50 -27.64
C SER A 123 17.16 -4.48 -26.78
N GLN A 124 17.06 -3.47 -25.93
CA GLN A 124 15.84 -3.15 -25.19
C GLN A 124 15.53 -1.66 -25.32
N THR A 125 14.29 -1.33 -25.62
CA THR A 125 13.76 0.04 -25.76
C THR A 125 13.02 0.48 -24.48
N GLY A 126 12.41 1.66 -24.49
CA GLY A 126 11.54 2.11 -23.40
C GLY A 126 12.28 2.67 -22.18
N ILE A 127 13.59 2.91 -22.28
CA ILE A 127 14.38 3.38 -21.16
C ILE A 127 14.20 4.90 -20.99
N ALA A 128 13.65 5.33 -19.86
CA ALA A 128 13.44 6.73 -19.55
C ALA A 128 14.68 7.39 -18.91
N LEU A 129 15.15 8.49 -19.52
CA LEU A 129 16.37 9.18 -19.11
C LEU A 129 16.13 10.67 -18.91
N LEU A 130 16.85 11.27 -17.95
CA LEU A 130 16.87 12.72 -17.70
C LEU A 130 18.21 13.31 -18.12
N LYS A 131 18.17 14.42 -18.85
CA LYS A 131 19.33 15.16 -19.32
C LYS A 131 20.32 15.49 -18.19
N GLY A 132 21.58 15.16 -18.40
CA GLY A 132 22.67 15.44 -17.45
C GLY A 132 22.73 14.47 -16.27
N LYS A 133 21.75 13.57 -16.13
CA LYS A 133 21.77 12.55 -15.09
C LYS A 133 22.73 11.42 -15.47
N LYS A 134 23.50 10.95 -14.49
CA LYS A 134 24.39 9.79 -14.65
C LYS A 134 23.61 8.52 -14.34
N TYR A 135 23.81 7.51 -15.18
CA TYR A 135 23.32 6.15 -15.02
C TYR A 135 24.50 5.22 -14.86
N VAL A 136 24.39 4.26 -13.97
CA VAL A 136 25.41 3.25 -13.67
C VAL A 136 24.84 1.87 -13.91
N GLY A 137 25.66 0.99 -14.41
CA GLY A 137 25.24 -0.38 -14.67
C GLY A 137 26.39 -1.35 -14.56
N HIS A 138 26.04 -2.61 -14.65
CA HIS A 138 27.01 -3.69 -14.78
C HIS A 138 26.44 -4.79 -15.68
N ILE A 139 27.32 -5.56 -16.27
CA ILE A 139 26.97 -6.67 -17.13
C ILE A 139 27.90 -7.84 -16.86
N PHE A 140 27.39 -9.05 -16.88
CA PHE A 140 28.18 -10.27 -16.84
C PHE A 140 28.33 -10.82 -18.23
N LEU A 141 29.57 -10.87 -18.73
CA LEU A 141 29.91 -11.34 -20.05
C LEU A 141 30.98 -12.42 -19.99
N LYS A 142 30.91 -13.35 -20.95
CA LYS A 142 32.03 -14.19 -21.37
C LYS A 142 32.06 -14.25 -22.89
N ALA A 143 33.23 -14.46 -23.49
CA ALA A 143 33.39 -14.57 -24.94
C ALA A 143 34.52 -15.49 -25.29
N THR A 144 34.47 -16.07 -26.49
CA THR A 144 35.63 -16.67 -27.10
C THR A 144 36.67 -15.58 -27.47
N SER A 145 37.91 -15.93 -27.61
CA SER A 145 38.97 -15.00 -28.02
C SER A 145 38.62 -14.24 -29.31
N ALA A 146 39.02 -12.98 -29.40
CA ALA A 146 38.82 -12.08 -30.53
C ALA A 146 37.41 -11.48 -30.73
N VAL A 147 36.57 -11.53 -29.71
CA VAL A 147 35.25 -10.82 -29.71
C VAL A 147 35.37 -9.55 -28.88
N SER A 148 34.90 -8.43 -29.41
CA SER A 148 34.69 -7.17 -28.69
C SER A 148 33.19 -6.91 -28.58
N VAL A 149 32.71 -6.58 -27.37
CA VAL A 149 31.31 -6.26 -27.08
C VAL A 149 31.18 -4.76 -26.86
N GLN A 150 30.13 -4.14 -27.41
CA GLN A 150 29.81 -2.74 -27.23
C GLN A 150 28.44 -2.61 -26.57
N LEU A 151 28.38 -1.78 -25.53
CA LEU A 151 27.15 -1.27 -24.94
C LEU A 151 26.89 0.09 -25.57
N ARG A 152 25.73 0.27 -26.22
CA ARG A 152 25.34 1.51 -26.88
C ARG A 152 24.04 2.01 -26.33
N LEU A 153 24.06 3.20 -25.75
CA LEU A 153 22.86 3.90 -25.37
C LEU A 153 22.44 4.82 -26.51
N ASN A 154 21.40 4.42 -27.22
CA ASN A 154 20.87 5.13 -28.38
C ASN A 154 19.77 6.08 -27.93
N VAL A 155 19.95 7.36 -28.20
CA VAL A 155 18.99 8.42 -27.97
C VAL A 155 18.61 9.03 -29.30
N LYS A 156 17.35 9.11 -29.62
CA LYS A 156 16.85 9.66 -30.89
C LYS A 156 17.44 11.04 -31.16
N ASN A 157 17.99 11.23 -32.36
CA ASN A 157 18.63 12.47 -32.83
C ASN A 157 19.91 12.86 -32.06
N ALA A 158 20.57 11.94 -31.37
CA ALA A 158 21.88 12.18 -30.74
C ALA A 158 22.88 11.11 -31.19
N LYS A 159 24.18 11.40 -31.02
CA LYS A 159 25.22 10.38 -31.21
C LYS A 159 25.13 9.37 -30.09
N PRO A 160 25.13 8.05 -30.38
CA PRO A 160 25.13 7.03 -29.33
C PRO A 160 26.31 7.18 -28.38
N GLU A 161 26.06 7.04 -27.09
CA GLU A 161 27.14 6.80 -26.13
C GLU A 161 27.52 5.32 -26.21
N THR A 162 28.80 5.05 -26.37
CA THR A 162 29.31 3.68 -26.61
C THR A 162 30.41 3.35 -25.63
N ILE A 163 30.34 2.18 -25.03
CA ILE A 163 31.36 1.61 -24.15
C ILE A 163 31.80 0.28 -24.77
N SER A 164 33.09 0.08 -24.93
CA SER A 164 33.66 -1.15 -25.50
C SER A 164 34.28 -2.01 -24.41
N ILE A 165 33.95 -3.30 -24.43
CA ILE A 165 34.40 -4.31 -23.46
C ILE A 165 35.05 -5.44 -24.26
N THR A 166 36.17 -5.96 -23.75
CA THR A 166 36.79 -7.21 -24.25
C THR A 166 36.56 -8.28 -23.18
N PRO A 167 35.53 -9.13 -23.34
CA PRO A 167 35.24 -10.16 -22.36
C PRO A 167 36.30 -11.26 -22.35
N THR A 168 36.42 -11.96 -21.22
CA THR A 168 37.25 -13.17 -21.08
C THR A 168 36.44 -14.44 -21.37
N GLU A 169 37.07 -15.59 -21.35
CA GLU A 169 36.43 -16.89 -21.61
C GLU A 169 35.52 -17.38 -20.50
N THR A 170 35.56 -16.73 -19.34
CA THR A 170 34.67 -17.00 -18.19
C THR A 170 33.79 -15.79 -17.93
N TYR A 171 32.60 -16.01 -17.30
CA TYR A 171 31.73 -14.90 -16.90
C TYR A 171 32.42 -13.99 -15.88
N ASN A 172 32.61 -12.74 -16.26
CA ASN A 172 33.11 -11.68 -15.40
C ASN A 172 32.17 -10.49 -15.42
N ARG A 173 32.16 -9.75 -14.30
CA ARG A 173 31.43 -8.50 -14.16
C ARG A 173 32.20 -7.36 -14.79
N TYR A 174 31.51 -6.56 -15.58
CA TYR A 174 32.00 -5.33 -16.19
C TYR A 174 31.08 -4.18 -15.81
N ASP A 175 31.64 -3.23 -15.04
CA ASP A 175 30.89 -2.04 -14.65
C ASP A 175 30.95 -0.99 -15.77
N PHE A 176 29.87 -0.23 -15.94
CA PHE A 176 29.76 0.83 -16.93
C PHE A 176 28.93 2.01 -16.44
N SER A 177 29.00 3.15 -17.15
CA SER A 177 28.13 4.29 -16.86
C SER A 177 27.91 5.15 -18.11
N PHE A 178 26.73 5.79 -18.16
CA PHE A 178 26.32 6.76 -19.16
C PHE A 178 25.92 8.10 -18.51
N ILE A 179 25.99 9.20 -19.27
CA ILE A 179 25.43 10.50 -18.89
C ILE A 179 24.43 10.90 -19.97
N ALA A 180 23.15 10.93 -19.63
CA ALA A 180 22.11 11.21 -20.62
C ALA A 180 22.26 12.62 -21.24
N SER A 181 22.33 12.69 -22.56
CA SER A 181 22.48 13.93 -23.30
C SER A 181 21.17 14.73 -23.42
N ASN A 182 20.02 14.06 -23.32
CA ASN A 182 18.67 14.63 -23.45
C ASN A 182 17.70 14.01 -22.45
N ASP A 183 16.57 14.71 -22.19
CA ASP A 183 15.38 14.10 -21.61
C ASP A 183 14.71 13.24 -22.67
N ILE A 184 14.48 11.97 -22.39
CA ILE A 184 13.85 11.03 -23.31
C ILE A 184 13.11 9.95 -22.53
N ALA A 185 11.93 9.58 -23.02
CA ALA A 185 11.11 8.51 -22.44
C ALA A 185 11.34 7.14 -23.10
N ASP A 186 12.11 7.08 -24.19
CA ASP A 186 12.25 5.88 -25.03
C ASP A 186 13.68 5.79 -25.60
N ALA A 187 14.68 5.67 -24.74
CA ALA A 187 16.03 5.32 -25.14
C ALA A 187 16.14 3.80 -25.37
N THR A 188 17.14 3.41 -26.15
CA THR A 188 17.45 2.00 -26.45
C THR A 188 18.84 1.67 -25.98
N LEU A 189 18.96 0.61 -25.17
CA LEU A 189 20.24 -0.03 -24.87
C LEU A 189 20.47 -1.17 -25.86
N GLU A 190 21.59 -1.13 -26.60
CA GLU A 190 22.06 -2.23 -27.43
C GLU A 190 23.31 -2.86 -26.81
N ILE A 191 23.36 -4.19 -26.85
CA ILE A 191 24.53 -5.00 -26.45
C ILE A 191 24.92 -5.78 -27.67
N VAL A 192 25.96 -5.33 -28.41
CA VAL A 192 26.34 -5.91 -29.70
C VAL A 192 27.81 -6.32 -29.70
N GLY A 193 28.11 -7.39 -30.40
CA GLY A 193 29.46 -7.90 -30.53
C GLY A 193 29.95 -7.89 -31.97
N LYS A 194 31.27 -7.82 -32.12
CA LYS A 194 32.01 -7.90 -33.40
C LYS A 194 33.25 -8.76 -33.26
N GLY A 195 33.68 -9.39 -34.37
CA GLY A 195 34.78 -10.32 -34.40
C GLY A 195 34.31 -11.75 -34.67
N ASN A 196 35.21 -12.68 -34.98
CA ASN A 196 34.85 -14.06 -35.27
C ASN A 196 34.78 -14.89 -33.99
N GLY A 197 33.57 -15.24 -33.57
CA GLY A 197 33.35 -16.04 -32.35
C GLY A 197 31.92 -15.95 -31.80
N ASN A 198 31.82 -16.05 -30.50
CA ASN A 198 30.56 -15.85 -29.80
C ASN A 198 30.80 -15.23 -28.42
N PHE A 199 29.77 -14.59 -27.89
CA PHE A 199 29.73 -14.14 -26.50
C PHE A 199 28.40 -14.49 -25.86
N HIS A 200 28.39 -14.59 -24.52
CA HIS A 200 27.22 -14.86 -23.72
C HIS A 200 26.96 -13.67 -22.77
N ILE A 201 25.70 -13.40 -22.51
CA ILE A 201 25.25 -12.40 -21.53
C ILE A 201 24.66 -13.15 -20.35
N GLY A 202 25.19 -12.93 -19.15
CA GLY A 202 24.72 -13.58 -17.93
C GLY A 202 23.55 -12.83 -17.25
N ALA A 203 23.78 -11.56 -17.00
CA ALA A 203 22.81 -10.62 -16.45
C ALA A 203 23.28 -9.21 -16.77
N VAL A 204 22.37 -8.25 -16.82
CA VAL A 204 22.68 -6.84 -17.05
C VAL A 204 21.82 -5.97 -16.16
N SER A 205 22.35 -4.83 -15.67
CA SER A 205 21.63 -3.87 -14.84
C SER A 205 21.97 -2.46 -15.29
N LEU A 206 20.99 -1.56 -15.24
CA LEU A 206 21.16 -0.13 -15.50
C LEU A 206 20.25 0.66 -14.58
N MET A 207 20.84 1.50 -13.71
CA MET A 207 20.11 2.28 -12.72
C MET A 207 20.57 3.74 -12.72
N PRO A 208 19.74 4.70 -12.28
CA PRO A 208 20.22 6.04 -11.92
C PRO A 208 21.32 5.98 -10.87
N ALA A 209 22.37 6.79 -11.03
CA ALA A 209 23.52 6.79 -10.10
C ALA A 209 23.19 7.31 -8.70
N ASP A 210 22.05 7.99 -8.53
CA ASP A 210 21.55 8.49 -7.26
C ASP A 210 20.59 7.51 -6.56
N ASN A 211 20.45 6.27 -7.05
CA ASN A 211 19.74 5.24 -6.33
C ASN A 211 20.35 4.99 -4.94
N ILE A 212 19.53 4.57 -3.99
CA ILE A 212 19.97 4.24 -2.64
C ILE A 212 19.83 2.72 -2.46
N ASP A 213 20.94 2.00 -2.60
CA ASP A 213 20.99 0.54 -2.50
C ASP A 213 20.04 -0.20 -3.48
N GLY A 214 19.78 0.42 -4.65
CA GLY A 214 18.84 -0.05 -5.67
C GLY A 214 17.47 0.61 -5.62
N PHE A 215 17.12 1.30 -4.54
CA PHE A 215 15.83 1.99 -4.42
C PHE A 215 15.86 3.38 -5.04
N ARG A 216 14.71 3.82 -5.54
CA ARG A 216 14.51 5.18 -6.06
C ARG A 216 14.63 6.20 -4.93
N SER A 217 15.60 7.09 -5.03
CA SER A 217 15.89 8.11 -4.00
C SER A 217 14.72 9.09 -3.77
N ASP A 218 13.99 9.44 -4.82
CA ASP A 218 12.80 10.29 -4.75
C ASP A 218 11.65 9.61 -3.98
N VAL A 219 11.39 8.34 -4.26
CA VAL A 219 10.34 7.54 -3.61
C VAL A 219 10.67 7.29 -2.13
N ILE A 220 11.90 6.87 -1.81
CA ILE A 220 12.36 6.70 -0.42
C ILE A 220 12.16 7.99 0.39
N LYS A 221 12.51 9.15 -0.16
CA LYS A 221 12.33 10.44 0.50
C LYS A 221 10.86 10.73 0.82
N LEU A 222 9.96 10.45 -0.13
CA LEU A 222 8.52 10.67 0.04
C LEU A 222 7.92 9.71 1.07
N LEU A 223 8.20 8.41 0.96
CA LEU A 223 7.68 7.41 1.90
C LEU A 223 8.19 7.65 3.32
N LYS A 224 9.47 8.01 3.50
CA LYS A 224 10.01 8.44 4.79
C LYS A 224 9.27 9.66 5.35
N GLY A 225 8.87 10.58 4.49
CA GLY A 225 8.14 11.81 4.86
C GLY A 225 6.70 11.58 5.30
N LEU A 226 6.13 10.37 5.13
CA LEU A 226 4.82 10.00 5.67
C LEU A 226 4.85 9.75 7.18
N ASN A 227 6.04 9.54 7.78
CA ASN A 227 6.22 9.22 9.20
C ASN A 227 5.46 7.95 9.67
N SER A 228 5.17 7.03 8.76
CA SER A 228 4.63 5.72 9.11
C SER A 228 5.56 4.97 10.05
N LYS A 229 5.03 4.03 10.87
CA LYS A 229 5.84 3.26 11.83
C LYS A 229 5.89 1.78 11.52
N ILE A 230 4.98 1.28 10.68
CA ILE A 230 4.97 -0.13 10.29
C ILE A 230 4.62 -0.26 8.81
N TYR A 231 5.31 -1.15 8.12
CA TYR A 231 4.95 -1.62 6.79
C TYR A 231 4.78 -3.13 6.82
N ARG A 232 3.73 -3.61 6.18
CA ARG A 232 3.53 -5.03 5.96
C ARG A 232 4.04 -5.41 4.57
N TRP A 233 4.86 -6.44 4.50
CA TRP A 233 5.26 -7.08 3.24
C TRP A 233 4.62 -8.45 3.13
N GLY A 234 3.74 -8.63 2.17
CA GLY A 234 2.92 -9.81 2.02
C GLY A 234 1.98 -9.68 0.84
N GLY A 235 0.76 -10.16 0.99
CA GLY A 235 -0.27 -10.16 -0.04
C GLY A 235 -0.40 -11.50 -0.75
N ASN A 236 -1.02 -11.50 -1.94
CA ASN A 236 -1.31 -12.73 -2.66
C ASN A 236 -0.06 -13.45 -3.15
N PHE A 237 0.97 -12.71 -3.59
CA PHE A 237 2.21 -13.27 -4.12
C PHE A 237 2.88 -14.24 -3.14
N ILE A 238 2.79 -13.96 -1.83
CA ILE A 238 3.49 -14.75 -0.81
C ILE A 238 3.04 -16.22 -0.79
N SER A 239 1.84 -16.52 -1.27
CA SER A 239 1.26 -17.86 -1.22
C SER A 239 1.94 -18.88 -2.13
N ALA A 240 2.75 -18.42 -3.08
CA ALA A 240 3.59 -19.26 -3.93
C ALA A 240 5.09 -18.88 -3.87
N TYR A 241 5.45 -17.80 -3.15
CA TYR A 241 6.80 -17.29 -3.07
C TYR A 241 7.70 -18.18 -2.21
N ASP A 242 8.84 -18.59 -2.76
CA ASP A 242 9.92 -19.21 -1.99
C ASP A 242 10.95 -18.15 -1.59
N TRP A 243 10.99 -17.79 -0.31
CA TRP A 243 11.90 -16.77 0.21
C TRP A 243 13.38 -17.04 -0.11
N ARG A 244 13.77 -18.30 -0.36
CA ARG A 244 15.15 -18.68 -0.72
C ARG A 244 15.56 -18.20 -2.11
N ASP A 245 14.60 -18.00 -3.01
CA ASP A 245 14.88 -17.41 -4.33
C ASP A 245 15.24 -15.92 -4.22
N GLY A 246 14.77 -15.22 -3.15
CA GLY A 246 14.96 -13.80 -2.89
C GLY A 246 16.08 -13.44 -1.91
N VAL A 247 17.10 -14.31 -1.69
CA VAL A 247 18.24 -14.02 -0.80
C VAL A 247 19.59 -14.23 -1.47
N GLY A 248 20.64 -13.60 -0.97
CA GLY A 248 21.99 -13.66 -1.49
C GLY A 248 22.22 -12.72 -2.68
N ASN A 249 23.18 -13.06 -3.56
CA ASN A 249 23.54 -12.20 -4.68
C ASN A 249 22.41 -12.06 -5.70
N ARG A 250 21.86 -10.86 -5.89
CA ARG A 250 20.76 -10.55 -6.81
C ARG A 250 20.98 -11.02 -8.24
N ASP A 251 22.20 -10.89 -8.77
CA ASP A 251 22.52 -11.32 -10.13
C ASP A 251 22.56 -12.85 -10.31
N LYS A 252 22.43 -13.59 -9.18
CA LYS A 252 22.36 -15.06 -9.15
C LYS A 252 20.99 -15.58 -8.72
N ARG A 253 20.06 -14.69 -8.36
CA ARG A 253 18.68 -15.07 -8.05
C ARG A 253 17.95 -15.35 -9.36
N ALA A 254 17.52 -16.59 -9.55
CA ALA A 254 16.81 -16.97 -10.76
C ALA A 254 15.41 -16.32 -10.78
N PRO A 255 15.01 -15.72 -11.89
CA PRO A 255 13.62 -15.27 -12.07
C PRO A 255 12.66 -16.45 -11.99
N ARG A 256 11.44 -16.22 -11.52
CA ARG A 256 10.39 -17.21 -11.38
C ARG A 256 9.08 -16.73 -12.00
N TYR A 257 8.23 -17.68 -12.35
CA TYR A 257 6.84 -17.38 -12.62
C TYR A 257 6.09 -17.25 -11.30
N GLU A 258 5.50 -16.10 -11.05
CA GLU A 258 4.69 -15.84 -9.88
C GLU A 258 3.23 -16.23 -10.17
N PHE A 259 2.70 -17.21 -9.41
CA PHE A 259 1.43 -17.87 -9.73
C PHE A 259 0.20 -17.11 -9.26
N ALA A 260 0.29 -16.24 -8.26
CA ALA A 260 -0.86 -15.50 -7.75
C ALA A 260 -1.27 -14.37 -8.70
N TRP A 261 -0.27 -13.61 -9.19
CA TRP A 261 -0.49 -12.52 -10.14
C TRP A 261 -0.18 -12.92 -11.60
N GLU A 262 0.32 -14.14 -11.79
CA GLU A 262 0.67 -14.72 -13.10
C GLU A 262 1.62 -13.84 -13.92
N CYS A 263 2.74 -13.47 -13.31
CA CYS A 263 3.72 -12.54 -13.83
C CYS A 263 5.15 -13.05 -13.63
N LEU A 264 6.13 -12.28 -14.09
CA LEU A 264 7.53 -12.47 -13.74
C LEU A 264 7.80 -11.95 -12.34
N GLU A 265 8.39 -12.78 -11.47
CA GLU A 265 9.09 -12.38 -10.27
C GLU A 265 10.59 -12.49 -10.54
N ASP A 266 11.29 -11.37 -10.64
CA ASP A 266 12.73 -11.34 -10.97
C ASP A 266 13.62 -11.60 -9.76
N ASN A 267 13.05 -11.57 -8.56
CA ASN A 267 13.73 -11.73 -7.27
C ASN A 267 14.80 -10.66 -6.98
N ASP A 268 14.70 -9.49 -7.59
CA ASP A 268 15.61 -8.39 -7.29
C ASP A 268 15.32 -7.75 -5.93
N VAL A 269 14.05 -7.74 -5.53
CA VAL A 269 13.62 -7.27 -4.22
C VAL A 269 13.17 -8.46 -3.39
N GLY A 270 13.99 -8.88 -2.46
CA GLY A 270 13.73 -9.99 -1.55
C GLY A 270 13.88 -9.58 -0.08
N THR A 271 14.25 -10.55 0.76
CA THR A 271 14.33 -10.38 2.23
C THR A 271 15.24 -9.22 2.64
N GLU A 272 16.48 -9.22 2.14
CA GLU A 272 17.47 -8.20 2.52
C GLU A 272 17.07 -6.80 2.03
N GLU A 273 16.54 -6.71 0.80
CA GLU A 273 16.11 -5.45 0.23
C GLU A 273 14.90 -4.87 0.99
N MET A 274 13.90 -5.70 1.34
CA MET A 274 12.75 -5.21 2.11
C MET A 274 13.13 -4.77 3.53
N ILE A 275 14.05 -5.48 4.18
CA ILE A 275 14.60 -5.05 5.46
C ILE A 275 15.36 -3.74 5.30
N ARG A 276 16.22 -3.63 4.27
CA ARG A 276 16.94 -2.39 3.97
C ARG A 276 16.01 -1.22 3.66
N PHE A 277 14.96 -1.47 2.89
CA PHE A 277 13.90 -0.48 2.65
C PHE A 277 13.29 0.02 3.97
N SER A 278 12.92 -0.87 4.88
CA SER A 278 12.33 -0.50 6.17
C SER A 278 13.25 0.40 7.01
N GLU A 279 14.56 0.13 6.99
CA GLU A 279 15.58 0.98 7.63
C GLU A 279 15.64 2.38 6.97
N LEU A 280 15.64 2.44 5.62
CA LEU A 280 15.72 3.70 4.89
C LEU A 280 14.53 4.63 5.16
N VAL A 281 13.33 4.06 5.27
CA VAL A 281 12.10 4.82 5.57
C VAL A 281 11.81 4.93 7.07
N ASN A 282 12.59 4.24 7.91
CA ASN A 282 12.50 4.23 9.38
C ASN A 282 11.16 3.69 9.90
N VAL A 283 10.82 2.46 9.49
CA VAL A 283 9.61 1.73 9.89
C VAL A 283 9.95 0.34 10.41
N GLU A 284 9.09 -0.24 11.23
CA GLU A 284 9.09 -1.67 11.50
C GLU A 284 8.54 -2.43 10.29
N LEU A 285 8.97 -3.67 10.12
CA LEU A 285 8.48 -4.55 9.08
C LEU A 285 7.65 -5.67 9.69
N ALA A 286 6.43 -5.88 9.19
CA ALA A 286 5.65 -7.08 9.40
C ALA A 286 5.77 -7.96 8.15
N MET A 287 6.36 -9.14 8.30
CA MET A 287 6.57 -10.09 7.20
C MET A 287 5.46 -11.13 7.16
N THR A 288 5.14 -11.63 5.98
CA THR A 288 4.12 -12.68 5.82
C THR A 288 4.78 -13.96 5.33
N VAL A 289 4.52 -15.09 5.99
CA VAL A 289 5.01 -16.40 5.54
C VAL A 289 4.07 -17.06 4.55
N ASN A 290 4.65 -17.87 3.65
CA ASN A 290 3.88 -18.65 2.67
C ASN A 290 3.08 -19.76 3.35
N ALA A 291 1.84 -19.49 3.73
CA ALA A 291 0.88 -20.50 4.19
C ALA A 291 -0.05 -21.00 3.06
N GLY A 292 0.19 -20.62 1.82
CA GLY A 292 -0.47 -21.17 0.64
C GLY A 292 0.12 -22.53 0.25
N PHE A 293 1.13 -22.52 -0.60
CA PHE A 293 1.85 -23.72 -1.05
C PHE A 293 3.06 -24.08 -0.19
N GLY A 294 3.50 -23.19 0.71
CA GLY A 294 4.60 -23.43 1.61
C GLY A 294 4.22 -24.30 2.82
N ASP A 295 5.24 -24.66 3.59
CA ASP A 295 5.11 -25.47 4.80
C ASP A 295 5.71 -24.77 6.04
N ALA A 296 5.37 -25.30 7.22
CA ALA A 296 5.81 -24.74 8.50
C ALA A 296 7.33 -24.77 8.71
N THR A 297 8.04 -25.74 8.09
CA THR A 297 9.50 -25.83 8.17
C THR A 297 10.15 -24.73 7.35
N SER A 298 9.64 -24.46 6.16
CA SER A 298 10.12 -23.35 5.32
C SER A 298 9.92 -21.99 6.02
N ALA A 299 8.76 -21.78 6.64
CA ALA A 299 8.47 -20.58 7.42
C ALA A 299 9.43 -20.43 8.62
N ALA A 300 9.64 -21.51 9.39
CA ALA A 300 10.58 -21.54 10.50
C ALA A 300 12.03 -21.26 10.07
N ASN A 301 12.45 -21.81 8.92
CA ASN A 301 13.77 -21.54 8.35
C ASN A 301 13.92 -20.09 7.92
N TRP A 302 12.86 -19.44 7.41
CA TRP A 302 12.90 -18.02 7.11
C TRP A 302 13.03 -17.16 8.36
N VAL A 303 12.30 -17.50 9.44
CA VAL A 303 12.48 -16.85 10.75
C VAL A 303 13.92 -17.02 11.25
N GLU A 304 14.49 -18.24 11.15
CA GLU A 304 15.88 -18.50 11.55
C GLU A 304 16.89 -17.74 10.67
N TYR A 305 16.61 -17.61 9.35
CA TYR A 305 17.41 -16.78 8.45
C TYR A 305 17.43 -15.32 8.90
N VAL A 306 16.27 -14.77 9.24
CA VAL A 306 16.12 -13.37 9.64
C VAL A 306 16.65 -13.13 11.06
N ASN A 307 16.31 -13.98 12.03
CA ASN A 307 16.52 -13.74 13.46
C ASN A 307 17.53 -14.68 14.14
N GLY A 308 17.89 -15.79 13.48
CA GLY A 308 18.77 -16.80 14.08
C GLY A 308 20.20 -16.30 14.28
N ASP A 309 20.84 -16.82 15.35
CA ASP A 309 22.26 -16.59 15.60
C ASP A 309 23.12 -17.22 14.50
N ILE A 310 24.33 -16.70 14.29
CA ILE A 310 25.31 -17.20 13.30
C ILE A 310 25.71 -18.68 13.51
N SER A 311 25.45 -19.25 14.69
CA SER A 311 25.67 -20.68 14.97
C SER A 311 24.62 -21.59 14.37
N THR A 312 23.43 -21.05 14.00
CA THR A 312 22.35 -21.80 13.36
C THR A 312 22.60 -21.95 11.86
N ASP A 313 21.95 -22.92 11.21
CA ASP A 313 22.20 -23.17 9.77
C ASP A 313 21.75 -22.01 8.88
N MET A 314 20.58 -21.44 9.15
CA MET A 314 20.07 -20.30 8.37
C MET A 314 20.78 -19.00 8.76
N GLY A 315 21.21 -18.84 10.02
CA GLY A 315 22.07 -17.73 10.44
C GLY A 315 23.44 -17.74 9.76
N LYS A 316 24.04 -18.94 9.56
CA LYS A 316 25.26 -19.10 8.74
C LYS A 316 25.02 -18.70 7.29
N LEU A 317 23.90 -19.11 6.70
CA LEU A 317 23.54 -18.70 5.32
C LEU A 317 23.41 -17.20 5.19
N ARG A 318 22.70 -16.54 6.13
CA ARG A 318 22.61 -15.07 6.17
C ARG A 318 24.00 -14.42 6.27
N ALA A 319 24.89 -14.94 7.13
CA ALA A 319 26.24 -14.43 7.29
C ALA A 319 27.07 -14.61 6.02
N ALA A 320 26.94 -15.75 5.32
CA ALA A 320 27.59 -15.98 4.02
C ALA A 320 27.08 -15.02 2.94
N ASN A 321 25.83 -14.56 3.03
CA ASN A 321 25.24 -13.53 2.18
C ASN A 321 25.65 -12.09 2.57
N GLY A 322 26.54 -11.93 3.56
CA GLY A 322 27.10 -10.63 3.94
C GLY A 322 26.48 -10.01 5.21
N HIS A 323 25.50 -10.65 5.86
CA HIS A 323 24.76 -10.13 7.00
C HIS A 323 24.92 -11.03 8.26
N PRO A 324 26.04 -10.92 9.01
CA PRO A 324 26.30 -11.82 10.15
C PRO A 324 25.37 -11.58 11.34
N GLN A 325 24.83 -10.37 11.51
CA GLN A 325 23.95 -10.04 12.63
C GLN A 325 22.50 -10.36 12.32
N PRO A 326 21.71 -10.87 13.28
CA PRO A 326 20.26 -11.01 13.15
C PRO A 326 19.59 -9.66 12.88
N TYR A 327 18.55 -9.67 12.06
CA TYR A 327 17.76 -8.46 11.76
C TYR A 327 16.75 -8.13 12.86
N GLY A 328 16.26 -9.13 13.60
CA GLY A 328 15.37 -8.93 14.73
C GLY A 328 13.94 -8.57 14.38
N ILE A 329 13.43 -8.99 13.24
CA ILE A 329 12.03 -8.76 12.83
C ILE A 329 11.09 -9.57 13.71
N LYS A 330 10.15 -8.91 14.39
CA LYS A 330 9.26 -9.55 15.37
C LYS A 330 7.87 -9.88 14.86
N LYS A 331 7.32 -9.08 13.96
CA LYS A 331 5.94 -9.21 13.50
C LYS A 331 5.85 -10.09 12.26
N TRP A 332 5.07 -11.18 12.34
CA TRP A 332 4.93 -12.16 11.26
C TRP A 332 3.48 -12.58 11.07
N CYS A 333 2.95 -12.37 9.88
CA CYS A 333 1.64 -12.86 9.45
C CYS A 333 1.75 -14.33 9.03
N VAL A 334 0.84 -15.17 9.51
CA VAL A 334 0.77 -16.59 9.14
C VAL A 334 -0.16 -16.75 7.95
N GLY A 335 0.36 -16.50 6.75
CA GLY A 335 -0.39 -16.52 5.50
C GLY A 335 -1.13 -15.20 5.21
N ASN A 336 -1.77 -15.19 4.05
CA ASN A 336 -2.57 -14.09 3.53
C ASN A 336 -3.94 -14.62 3.09
N GLU A 337 -5.03 -13.98 3.49
CA GLU A 337 -6.40 -14.22 3.01
C GLU A 337 -6.77 -15.70 2.77
N SER A 338 -6.28 -16.60 3.62
CA SER A 338 -6.42 -18.05 3.42
C SER A 338 -7.88 -18.54 3.32
N TYR A 339 -8.82 -17.65 3.62
CA TYR A 339 -10.26 -17.84 3.47
C TYR A 339 -10.77 -17.60 2.04
N GLY A 340 -10.05 -16.80 1.24
CA GLY A 340 -10.52 -16.31 -0.05
C GLY A 340 -10.28 -17.31 -1.18
N TRP A 341 -11.29 -17.56 -2.01
CA TRP A 341 -11.16 -18.44 -3.18
C TRP A 341 -10.15 -17.92 -4.23
N TRP A 342 -9.82 -16.64 -4.20
CA TRP A 342 -8.81 -16.00 -5.04
C TRP A 342 -7.38 -16.26 -4.57
N GLN A 343 -7.22 -16.73 -3.33
CA GLN A 343 -5.91 -16.95 -2.73
C GLN A 343 -5.40 -18.36 -3.06
N LEU A 344 -4.15 -18.46 -3.53
CA LEU A 344 -3.51 -19.75 -3.75
C LEU A 344 -3.41 -20.53 -2.44
N GLY A 345 -3.81 -21.80 -2.48
CA GLY A 345 -3.81 -22.66 -1.30
C GLY A 345 -4.85 -22.28 -0.24
N HIS A 346 -5.96 -21.58 -0.62
CA HIS A 346 -7.07 -21.31 0.29
C HIS A 346 -7.66 -22.59 0.88
N LEU A 347 -8.19 -22.48 2.09
CA LEU A 347 -8.62 -23.62 2.90
C LEU A 347 -9.97 -23.33 3.57
N SER A 348 -10.62 -24.38 4.08
CA SER A 348 -11.68 -24.18 5.07
C SER A 348 -11.10 -23.68 6.39
N LEU A 349 -11.91 -23.00 7.18
CA LEU A 349 -11.50 -22.50 8.50
C LEU A 349 -10.84 -23.57 9.36
N LYS A 350 -11.46 -24.76 9.44
CA LYS A 350 -10.92 -25.89 10.23
C LYS A 350 -9.54 -26.34 9.76
N GLN A 351 -9.33 -26.41 8.45
CA GLN A 351 -8.03 -26.78 7.87
C GLN A 351 -7.00 -25.68 8.12
N TYR A 352 -7.40 -24.42 7.97
CA TYR A 352 -6.48 -23.29 8.22
C TYR A 352 -6.06 -23.22 9.68
N ILE A 353 -6.95 -23.39 10.65
CA ILE A 353 -6.58 -23.44 12.08
C ILE A 353 -5.50 -24.49 12.36
N ILE A 354 -5.65 -25.71 11.79
CA ILE A 354 -4.64 -26.75 11.93
C ILE A 354 -3.30 -26.30 11.33
N LYS A 355 -3.33 -25.78 10.11
CA LYS A 355 -2.14 -25.28 9.42
C LYS A 355 -1.49 -24.14 10.17
N HIS A 356 -2.27 -23.15 10.59
CA HIS A 356 -1.80 -22.01 11.40
C HIS A 356 -1.05 -22.49 12.66
N ASN A 357 -1.66 -23.39 13.43
CA ASN A 357 -1.06 -23.87 14.67
C ASN A 357 0.27 -24.63 14.43
N MET A 358 0.37 -25.39 13.33
CA MET A 358 1.63 -26.02 12.91
C MET A 358 2.71 -24.99 12.55
N PHE A 359 2.35 -23.91 11.84
CA PHE A 359 3.28 -22.83 11.54
C PHE A 359 3.77 -22.13 12.81
N VAL A 360 2.83 -21.76 13.68
CA VAL A 360 3.11 -21.12 14.98
C VAL A 360 4.10 -21.93 15.80
N GLU A 361 3.85 -23.24 15.97
CA GLU A 361 4.75 -24.13 16.69
C GLU A 361 6.18 -24.07 16.14
N LYS A 362 6.33 -24.27 14.82
CA LYS A 362 7.64 -24.32 14.17
C LYS A 362 8.37 -22.97 14.13
N MET A 363 7.67 -21.87 13.95
CA MET A 363 8.25 -20.53 13.96
C MET A 363 8.74 -20.15 15.37
N LEU A 364 7.95 -20.44 16.43
CA LEU A 364 8.31 -20.15 17.80
C LEU A 364 9.43 -21.07 18.34
N GLU A 365 9.66 -22.27 17.77
CA GLU A 365 10.86 -23.07 18.04
C GLU A 365 12.15 -22.32 17.65
N LYS A 366 12.09 -21.45 16.60
CA LYS A 366 13.23 -20.67 16.12
C LYS A 366 13.41 -19.33 16.82
N ASP A 367 12.31 -18.62 17.07
CA ASP A 367 12.32 -17.38 17.85
C ASP A 367 11.04 -17.28 18.72
N PRO A 368 11.14 -17.57 20.01
CA PRO A 368 9.98 -17.53 20.92
C PRO A 368 9.48 -16.11 21.21
N THR A 369 10.15 -15.08 20.70
CA THR A 369 9.81 -13.66 20.93
C THR A 369 8.97 -13.05 19.80
N LEU A 370 8.56 -13.87 18.81
CA LEU A 370 7.74 -13.40 17.70
C LEU A 370 6.36 -12.93 18.16
N GLU A 371 5.86 -11.91 17.48
CA GLU A 371 4.49 -11.42 17.55
C GLU A 371 3.74 -11.95 16.32
N LEU A 372 3.00 -13.03 16.48
CA LEU A 372 2.34 -13.72 15.38
C LEU A 372 0.97 -13.10 15.10
N ILE A 373 0.66 -12.94 13.82
CA ILE A 373 -0.56 -12.34 13.30
C ILE A 373 -1.33 -13.43 12.55
N GLY A 374 -2.52 -13.76 13.03
CA GLY A 374 -3.39 -14.75 12.38
C GLY A 374 -4.22 -14.09 11.28
N SER A 375 -4.46 -14.79 10.17
CA SER A 375 -5.36 -14.31 9.11
C SER A 375 -6.81 -14.33 9.61
N GLY A 376 -7.47 -13.19 9.58
CA GLY A 376 -8.87 -12.97 9.95
C GLY A 376 -9.73 -12.61 8.74
N ALA A 377 -11.01 -12.84 8.87
CA ALA A 377 -12.08 -12.32 8.02
C ALA A 377 -13.32 -12.23 8.90
N SER A 378 -13.58 -11.03 9.41
CA SER A 378 -14.72 -10.82 10.29
C SER A 378 -16.04 -11.07 9.58
N ILE A 379 -17.08 -11.32 10.35
CA ILE A 379 -18.33 -11.86 9.82
C ILE A 379 -19.02 -10.97 8.78
N GLU A 380 -18.72 -9.66 8.75
CA GLU A 380 -19.26 -8.80 7.69
C GLU A 380 -18.61 -9.07 6.32
N GLU A 381 -17.37 -9.56 6.29
CA GLU A 381 -16.74 -10.04 5.05
C GLU A 381 -17.42 -11.33 4.59
N MET A 382 -17.61 -12.24 5.53
CA MET A 382 -18.20 -13.54 5.26
C MET A 382 -19.73 -13.46 5.05
N THR A 383 -20.38 -12.38 5.50
CA THR A 383 -21.81 -12.11 5.26
C THR A 383 -22.14 -12.05 3.77
N VAL A 384 -21.19 -11.60 2.97
CA VAL A 384 -21.32 -11.53 1.51
C VAL A 384 -21.21 -12.91 0.88
N THR A 385 -20.69 -13.89 1.60
CA THR A 385 -20.44 -15.25 1.12
C THR A 385 -21.35 -16.29 1.80
N GLU A 386 -21.11 -16.65 3.06
CA GLU A 386 -21.74 -17.84 3.66
C GLU A 386 -22.07 -17.74 5.15
N CYS A 387 -21.50 -16.80 5.89
CA CYS A 387 -21.59 -16.74 7.36
C CYS A 387 -22.84 -16.09 7.92
N ALA A 388 -23.80 -15.72 7.10
CA ALA A 388 -25.01 -15.04 7.56
C ALA A 388 -26.27 -15.77 7.15
N LYS A 389 -27.23 -15.83 8.08
CA LYS A 389 -28.59 -16.26 7.80
C LYS A 389 -29.41 -15.05 7.37
N ARG A 390 -30.24 -15.21 6.34
CA ARG A 390 -31.15 -14.17 5.85
C ARG A 390 -32.54 -14.41 6.42
N THR A 391 -33.12 -13.37 7.02
CA THR A 391 -34.50 -13.39 7.48
C THR A 391 -35.15 -12.04 7.10
N ASP A 392 -36.23 -12.08 6.34
CA ASP A 392 -37.00 -10.89 5.91
C ASP A 392 -36.14 -9.79 5.26
N GLY A 393 -35.17 -10.17 4.43
CA GLY A 393 -34.24 -9.25 3.76
C GLY A 393 -33.09 -8.74 4.64
N ASN A 394 -33.10 -9.05 5.95
CA ASN A 394 -31.99 -8.73 6.85
C ASN A 394 -30.99 -9.88 6.92
N VAL A 395 -29.73 -9.54 7.13
CA VAL A 395 -28.65 -10.51 7.36
C VAL A 395 -28.44 -10.64 8.87
N ILE A 396 -28.54 -11.86 9.38
CA ILE A 396 -28.28 -12.18 10.78
C ILE A 396 -26.93 -12.89 10.85
N PRO A 397 -25.91 -12.29 11.49
CA PRO A 397 -24.60 -12.93 11.67
C PRO A 397 -24.74 -14.23 12.49
N ASP A 398 -24.09 -15.30 12.00
CA ASP A 398 -24.04 -16.61 12.68
C ASP A 398 -22.69 -16.78 13.39
N TYR A 399 -22.53 -16.06 14.50
CA TYR A 399 -21.28 -16.06 15.26
C TYR A 399 -20.88 -17.45 15.74
N LEU A 400 -19.59 -17.75 15.66
CA LEU A 400 -18.98 -19.02 16.04
C LEU A 400 -19.47 -20.23 15.26
N SER A 401 -20.11 -20.02 14.12
CA SER A 401 -20.41 -21.07 13.16
C SER A 401 -19.11 -21.64 12.54
N GLU A 402 -19.25 -22.75 11.82
CA GLU A 402 -18.11 -23.39 11.13
C GLU A 402 -17.47 -22.52 10.04
N THR A 403 -18.20 -21.49 9.61
CA THR A 403 -17.78 -20.53 8.58
C THR A 403 -17.42 -19.14 9.14
N ASP A 404 -17.63 -18.88 10.43
CA ASP A 404 -17.21 -17.64 11.08
C ASP A 404 -15.69 -17.64 11.30
N TRP A 405 -14.97 -17.15 10.28
CA TRP A 405 -13.52 -17.26 10.19
C TRP A 405 -12.81 -16.59 11.38
N THR A 406 -13.05 -15.30 11.61
CA THR A 406 -12.42 -14.58 12.74
C THR A 406 -12.83 -15.16 14.09
N GLY A 407 -14.11 -15.48 14.27
CA GLY A 407 -14.58 -16.13 15.51
C GLY A 407 -13.89 -17.46 15.78
N GLY A 408 -13.71 -18.29 14.75
CA GLY A 408 -12.96 -19.55 14.84
C GLY A 408 -11.48 -19.36 15.15
N MET A 409 -10.84 -18.38 14.51
CA MET A 409 -9.44 -18.05 14.77
C MET A 409 -9.21 -17.52 16.18
N LEU A 410 -10.04 -16.60 16.65
CA LEU A 410 -9.95 -16.08 18.03
C LEU A 410 -10.17 -17.17 19.09
N LYS A 411 -10.97 -18.19 18.77
CA LYS A 411 -11.28 -19.30 19.67
C LYS A 411 -10.21 -20.39 19.68
N SER A 412 -9.60 -20.67 18.52
CA SER A 412 -8.83 -21.90 18.29
C SER A 412 -7.44 -21.69 17.66
N GLY A 413 -7.13 -20.49 17.20
CA GLY A 413 -5.79 -20.13 16.74
C GLY A 413 -4.85 -19.98 17.93
N GLU A 414 -3.68 -20.64 17.88
CA GLU A 414 -2.70 -20.57 18.97
C GLU A 414 -1.79 -19.35 18.85
N LYS A 415 -1.43 -18.76 19.99
CA LYS A 415 -0.40 -17.72 20.11
C LYS A 415 -0.60 -16.49 19.19
N ILE A 416 -1.85 -16.21 18.81
CA ILE A 416 -2.18 -15.02 18.04
C ILE A 416 -1.98 -13.79 18.94
N LYS A 417 -1.08 -12.89 18.52
CA LYS A 417 -0.85 -11.60 19.19
C LYS A 417 -1.73 -10.50 18.61
N PHE A 418 -1.96 -10.53 17.29
CA PHE A 418 -2.85 -9.68 16.54
C PHE A 418 -3.64 -10.54 15.55
N ILE A 419 -4.81 -10.05 15.14
CA ILE A 419 -5.56 -10.66 14.06
C ILE A 419 -5.62 -9.70 12.87
N SER A 420 -5.25 -10.21 11.69
CA SER A 420 -5.30 -9.50 10.42
C SER A 420 -6.75 -9.33 9.97
N GLU A 421 -7.10 -8.18 9.45
CA GLU A 421 -8.39 -7.91 8.81
C GLU A 421 -8.19 -7.06 7.57
N HIS A 422 -8.92 -7.37 6.51
CA HIS A 422 -8.85 -6.65 5.25
C HIS A 422 -10.22 -6.09 4.86
N PHE A 423 -10.23 -5.08 4.01
CA PHE A 423 -11.38 -4.72 3.20
C PHE A 423 -11.00 -3.81 2.02
N TYR A 424 -11.81 -3.91 0.97
CA TYR A 424 -11.79 -3.00 -0.17
C TYR A 424 -13.20 -2.46 -0.43
N CYS A 425 -13.30 -1.19 -0.82
CA CYS A 425 -14.57 -0.54 -1.14
C CYS A 425 -14.65 -0.17 -2.61
N SER A 426 -15.87 -0.17 -3.18
CA SER A 426 -16.14 0.43 -4.48
C SER A 426 -16.58 1.89 -4.34
N VAL A 427 -16.40 2.68 -5.39
CA VAL A 427 -16.94 4.04 -5.47
C VAL A 427 -18.38 4.03 -6.00
N ASN A 428 -18.65 3.24 -7.02
CA ASN A 428 -19.90 3.22 -7.77
C ASN A 428 -20.61 1.87 -7.79
N GLU A 429 -20.13 0.88 -7.04
CA GLU A 429 -20.73 -0.45 -6.93
C GLU A 429 -20.96 -0.83 -5.48
N ARG A 430 -21.97 -1.65 -5.27
CA ARG A 430 -22.34 -2.20 -3.96
C ARG A 430 -22.81 -3.63 -4.12
N PHE A 431 -22.41 -4.51 -3.20
CA PHE A 431 -22.94 -5.85 -3.15
C PHE A 431 -24.40 -5.82 -2.65
N ASP A 432 -25.32 -6.29 -3.48
CA ASP A 432 -26.73 -6.43 -3.15
C ASP A 432 -26.97 -7.84 -2.59
N LEU A 433 -27.16 -7.92 -1.28
CA LEU A 433 -27.33 -9.20 -0.58
C LEU A 433 -28.60 -9.96 -1.02
N GLU A 434 -29.63 -9.25 -1.48
CA GLU A 434 -30.88 -9.90 -1.96
C GLU A 434 -30.66 -10.52 -3.34
N LYS A 435 -29.87 -9.86 -4.19
CA LYS A 435 -29.58 -10.32 -5.55
C LYS A 435 -28.34 -11.23 -5.60
N GLY A 436 -27.53 -11.28 -4.53
CA GLY A 436 -26.29 -12.04 -4.47
C GLY A 436 -25.23 -11.60 -5.49
N LYS A 437 -25.21 -10.31 -5.88
CA LYS A 437 -24.27 -9.76 -6.87
C LYS A 437 -23.99 -8.28 -6.65
N TYR A 438 -22.87 -7.80 -7.22
CA TYR A 438 -22.61 -6.37 -7.31
C TYR A 438 -23.58 -5.68 -8.26
N VAL A 439 -24.08 -4.53 -7.85
CA VAL A 439 -24.95 -3.64 -8.62
C VAL A 439 -24.36 -2.26 -8.66
N GLU A 440 -24.48 -1.60 -9.82
CA GLU A 440 -24.09 -0.20 -9.95
C GLU A 440 -25.04 0.69 -9.15
N VAL A 441 -24.48 1.67 -8.43
CA VAL A 441 -25.22 2.64 -7.62
C VAL A 441 -24.73 4.05 -7.90
N SER A 442 -25.69 4.98 -7.92
CA SER A 442 -25.40 6.43 -7.95
C SER A 442 -25.76 7.00 -6.58
N GLU A 443 -24.77 7.51 -5.88
CA GLU A 443 -24.93 8.00 -4.51
C GLU A 443 -24.35 9.40 -4.36
N PRO A 444 -24.90 10.21 -3.41
CA PRO A 444 -24.29 11.46 -2.98
C PRO A 444 -22.86 11.25 -2.45
N LEU A 445 -22.03 12.28 -2.54
CA LEU A 445 -20.64 12.25 -2.05
C LEU A 445 -20.55 11.76 -0.60
N GLU A 446 -21.43 12.23 0.27
CA GLU A 446 -21.49 11.86 1.69
C GLU A 446 -21.76 10.37 1.94
N ASP A 447 -22.44 9.68 1.03
CA ASP A 447 -22.79 8.27 1.18
C ASP A 447 -21.63 7.36 0.77
N TRP A 448 -21.12 7.50 -0.45
CA TRP A 448 -20.05 6.61 -0.89
C TRP A 448 -18.68 6.88 -0.21
N THR A 449 -18.40 8.13 0.21
CA THR A 449 -17.19 8.43 0.98
C THR A 449 -17.25 7.91 2.42
N ARG A 450 -18.43 7.47 2.89
CA ARG A 450 -18.57 6.83 4.21
C ARG A 450 -18.15 5.36 4.20
N ARG A 451 -18.06 4.72 3.03
CA ARG A 451 -17.84 3.27 2.92
C ARG A 451 -16.63 2.75 3.70
N PRO A 452 -15.42 3.35 3.62
CA PRO A 452 -14.30 2.87 4.44
C PRO A 452 -14.58 2.97 5.94
N ALA A 453 -15.19 4.06 6.38
CA ALA A 453 -15.60 4.21 7.77
C ALA A 453 -16.67 3.19 8.17
N ASN A 454 -17.65 2.91 7.30
CA ASN A 454 -18.66 1.88 7.55
C ASN A 454 -18.03 0.49 7.73
N ARG A 455 -17.03 0.13 6.92
CA ARG A 455 -16.31 -1.16 7.05
C ARG A 455 -15.61 -1.26 8.41
N ILE A 456 -14.90 -0.21 8.82
CA ILE A 456 -14.21 -0.15 10.12
C ILE A 456 -15.23 -0.21 11.28
N LYS A 457 -16.32 0.54 11.17
CA LYS A 457 -17.42 0.52 12.16
C LYS A 457 -18.02 -0.88 12.28
N SER A 458 -18.32 -1.53 11.17
CA SER A 458 -18.86 -2.88 11.13
C SER A 458 -17.94 -3.87 11.84
N LYS A 459 -16.62 -3.84 11.52
CA LYS A 459 -15.63 -4.67 12.23
C LYS A 459 -15.67 -4.40 13.75
N SER A 460 -15.71 -3.13 14.17
CA SER A 460 -15.74 -2.78 15.59
C SER A 460 -16.98 -3.36 16.32
N ILE A 461 -18.13 -3.40 15.66
CA ILE A 461 -19.37 -3.99 16.20
C ILE A 461 -19.19 -5.51 16.37
N HIS A 462 -18.67 -6.19 15.34
CA HIS A 462 -18.48 -7.64 15.39
C HIS A 462 -17.40 -8.05 16.39
N TYR A 463 -16.28 -7.30 16.48
CA TYR A 463 -15.25 -7.56 17.49
C TYR A 463 -15.72 -7.33 18.92
N LYS A 464 -16.59 -6.35 19.14
CA LYS A 464 -17.26 -6.20 20.45
C LYS A 464 -18.05 -7.47 20.79
N LYS A 465 -18.73 -8.05 19.81
CA LYS A 465 -19.48 -9.30 20.01
C LYS A 465 -18.55 -10.49 20.24
N TYR A 466 -17.44 -10.61 19.51
CA TYR A 466 -16.44 -11.66 19.78
C TYR A 466 -15.86 -11.56 21.20
N ARG A 467 -15.55 -10.34 21.67
CA ARG A 467 -15.09 -10.12 23.05
C ARG A 467 -16.09 -10.55 24.11
N GLU A 468 -17.39 -10.48 23.81
CA GLU A 468 -18.46 -10.99 24.69
C GLU A 468 -18.56 -12.53 24.67
N LEU A 469 -18.33 -13.13 23.52
CA LEU A 469 -18.55 -14.58 23.29
C LEU A 469 -17.31 -15.45 23.55
N ILE A 470 -16.10 -14.90 23.40
CA ILE A 470 -14.84 -15.65 23.43
C ILE A 470 -13.96 -15.09 24.54
N PRO A 471 -13.77 -15.83 25.64
CA PRO A 471 -12.84 -15.41 26.72
C PRO A 471 -11.40 -15.22 26.19
N GLY A 472 -10.80 -14.07 26.46
CA GLY A 472 -9.44 -13.74 26.04
C GLY A 472 -9.36 -12.96 24.73
N ALA A 473 -10.46 -12.88 23.94
CA ALA A 473 -10.48 -12.12 22.69
C ALA A 473 -10.25 -10.61 22.91
N GLU A 474 -10.52 -10.09 24.11
CA GLU A 474 -10.23 -8.71 24.46
C GLU A 474 -8.73 -8.36 24.45
N LYS A 475 -7.86 -9.37 24.52
CA LYS A 475 -6.39 -9.23 24.52
C LYS A 475 -5.79 -9.26 23.11
N ILE A 476 -6.59 -9.58 22.10
CA ILE A 476 -6.15 -9.71 20.71
C ILE A 476 -6.67 -8.52 19.93
N PRO A 477 -5.85 -7.48 19.71
CA PRO A 477 -6.22 -6.34 18.89
C PRO A 477 -6.19 -6.68 17.40
N VAL A 478 -6.79 -5.80 16.61
CA VAL A 478 -6.83 -5.93 15.14
C VAL A 478 -5.65 -5.18 14.52
N TYR A 479 -5.02 -5.83 13.56
CA TYR A 479 -4.21 -5.25 12.52
C TYR A 479 -5.06 -5.19 11.25
N LEU A 480 -5.51 -3.99 10.87
CA LEU A 480 -6.22 -3.76 9.61
C LEU A 480 -5.19 -3.61 8.50
N ASP A 481 -4.59 -4.71 8.07
CA ASP A 481 -3.34 -4.72 7.31
C ASP A 481 -3.49 -4.61 5.78
N GLU A 482 -4.76 -4.59 5.29
CA GLU A 482 -5.09 -4.14 3.93
C GLU A 482 -6.40 -3.37 3.94
N TRP A 483 -6.37 -2.10 3.48
CA TRP A 483 -7.60 -1.31 3.35
C TRP A 483 -7.45 -0.17 2.36
N THR A 484 -8.41 -0.02 1.45
CA THR A 484 -8.56 1.13 0.56
C THR A 484 -9.83 1.00 -0.30
N TYR A 485 -9.98 1.87 -1.30
CA TYR A 485 -10.88 1.67 -2.44
C TYR A 485 -10.20 0.85 -3.53
N TYR A 486 -10.93 -0.03 -4.20
CA TYR A 486 -10.43 -0.79 -5.36
C TYR A 486 -9.77 0.09 -6.41
N THR A 487 -10.41 1.20 -6.76
CA THR A 487 -9.89 2.16 -7.75
C THR A 487 -8.56 2.80 -7.36
N ASN A 488 -8.19 2.76 -6.08
CA ASN A 488 -6.95 3.37 -5.61
C ASN A 488 -5.74 2.43 -5.78
N TRP A 489 -5.90 1.13 -5.66
CA TRP A 489 -4.79 0.22 -5.86
C TRP A 489 -4.66 -0.25 -7.32
N VAL A 490 -5.77 -0.33 -8.06
CA VAL A 490 -5.74 -0.60 -9.51
C VAL A 490 -5.24 0.61 -10.30
N HIS A 491 -5.61 1.83 -9.88
CA HIS A 491 -5.20 3.08 -10.52
C HIS A 491 -4.82 4.11 -9.46
N PRO A 492 -3.54 4.17 -9.00
CA PRO A 492 -3.12 5.02 -7.87
C PRO A 492 -3.11 6.51 -8.20
N LYS A 493 -4.24 7.03 -8.64
CA LYS A 493 -4.49 8.45 -8.93
C LYS A 493 -5.77 8.89 -8.22
N PRO A 494 -5.80 8.88 -6.87
CA PRO A 494 -7.01 9.17 -6.11
C PRO A 494 -7.52 10.57 -6.40
N THR A 495 -8.84 10.69 -6.49
CA THR A 495 -9.52 11.99 -6.50
C THR A 495 -9.62 12.56 -5.09
N LEU A 496 -9.93 13.85 -4.96
CA LEU A 496 -10.26 14.45 -3.68
C LEU A 496 -11.42 13.71 -2.99
N GLY A 497 -12.44 13.27 -3.73
CA GLY A 497 -13.54 12.49 -3.17
C GLY A 497 -13.07 11.17 -2.56
N VAL A 498 -12.21 10.41 -3.25
CA VAL A 498 -11.58 9.18 -2.71
C VAL A 498 -10.76 9.49 -1.46
N THR A 499 -10.01 10.59 -1.48
CA THR A 499 -9.22 11.04 -0.32
C THR A 499 -10.09 11.42 0.88
N ILE A 500 -11.26 12.03 0.65
CA ILE A 500 -12.26 12.29 1.71
C ILE A 500 -12.73 10.96 2.33
N GLY A 501 -12.95 9.94 1.53
CA GLY A 501 -13.30 8.61 2.04
C GLY A 501 -12.19 7.99 2.89
N HIS A 502 -10.94 8.08 2.47
CA HIS A 502 -9.79 7.64 3.28
C HIS A 502 -9.68 8.42 4.60
N ALA A 503 -9.91 9.74 4.57
CA ALA A 503 -9.92 10.56 5.79
C ALA A 503 -11.00 10.13 6.78
N ARG A 504 -12.20 9.78 6.29
CA ARG A 504 -13.29 9.22 7.12
C ARG A 504 -12.94 7.86 7.68
N GLY A 505 -12.22 7.02 6.91
CA GLY A 505 -11.63 5.77 7.41
C GLY A 505 -10.68 6.01 8.59
N LEU A 506 -9.74 6.96 8.46
CA LEU A 506 -8.84 7.35 9.56
C LEU A 506 -9.63 7.85 10.78
N HIS A 507 -10.66 8.67 10.59
CA HIS A 507 -11.51 9.13 11.70
C HIS A 507 -12.15 7.96 12.44
N GLU A 508 -12.61 6.94 11.72
CA GLU A 508 -13.23 5.79 12.36
C GLU A 508 -12.21 4.91 13.09
N LEU A 509 -11.00 4.75 12.57
CA LEU A 509 -9.89 4.12 13.30
C LEU A 509 -9.61 4.85 14.62
N PHE A 510 -9.61 6.19 14.61
CA PHE A 510 -9.36 6.99 15.82
C PHE A 510 -10.50 6.90 16.85
N ARG A 511 -11.74 6.54 16.43
CA ARG A 511 -12.86 6.26 17.34
C ARG A 511 -12.75 4.89 18.02
N HIS A 512 -11.95 3.99 17.47
CA HIS A 512 -11.84 2.60 17.91
C HIS A 512 -10.39 2.18 18.21
N THR A 513 -9.61 3.09 18.83
CA THR A 513 -8.21 2.84 19.21
C THR A 513 -8.03 1.77 20.29
N ASP A 514 -9.11 1.39 20.99
CA ASP A 514 -9.12 0.24 21.89
C ASP A 514 -9.04 -1.10 21.14
N LEU A 515 -9.45 -1.13 19.89
CA LEU A 515 -9.49 -2.32 19.04
C LEU A 515 -8.37 -2.34 18.00
N PHE A 516 -8.26 -1.28 17.19
CA PHE A 516 -7.27 -1.19 16.11
C PHE A 516 -5.96 -0.62 16.66
N LYS A 517 -4.88 -1.40 16.57
CA LYS A 517 -3.55 -0.98 17.02
C LYS A 517 -2.56 -0.79 15.87
N MET A 518 -2.83 -1.39 14.74
CA MET A 518 -2.04 -1.24 13.51
C MET A 518 -2.97 -1.17 12.29
N ALA A 519 -2.51 -0.49 11.24
CA ALA A 519 -3.18 -0.50 9.95
C ALA A 519 -2.15 -0.56 8.81
N GLY A 520 -2.54 -1.07 7.66
CA GLY A 520 -1.73 -1.17 6.45
C GLY A 520 -2.53 -0.63 5.26
N PHE A 521 -2.33 0.66 4.93
CA PHE A 521 -2.99 1.25 3.78
C PHE A 521 -2.45 0.63 2.48
N THR A 522 -3.33 0.23 1.57
CA THR A 522 -2.98 -0.46 0.33
C THR A 522 -2.89 0.51 -0.86
N PHE A 523 -1.75 0.78 -1.43
CA PHE A 523 -0.36 0.42 -1.05
C PHE A 523 0.38 1.67 -0.55
N ALA A 524 1.59 1.51 0.03
CA ALA A 524 2.45 2.64 0.34
C ALA A 524 2.66 3.53 -0.89
N THR A 525 2.94 2.91 -2.03
CA THR A 525 3.13 3.58 -3.33
C THR A 525 1.84 4.18 -3.89
N SER A 526 0.64 3.74 -3.45
CA SER A 526 -0.65 4.38 -3.78
C SER A 526 -0.84 5.75 -3.10
N THR A 527 0.06 6.16 -2.22
CA THR A 527 0.14 7.53 -1.69
C THR A 527 0.89 8.49 -2.60
N LEU A 528 1.48 7.97 -3.68
CA LEU A 528 2.32 8.70 -4.62
C LEU A 528 1.67 8.78 -6.00
N SER A 529 2.04 9.81 -6.75
CA SER A 529 1.92 9.87 -8.20
C SER A 529 3.33 9.82 -8.75
N PHE A 530 3.60 8.92 -9.69
CA PHE A 530 4.95 8.69 -10.19
C PHE A 530 4.98 8.40 -11.69
N THR A 531 6.16 8.55 -12.25
CA THR A 531 6.60 8.12 -13.58
C THR A 531 7.95 7.44 -13.41
N ASP A 532 8.54 6.93 -14.47
CA ASP A 532 9.88 6.31 -14.45
C ASP A 532 10.97 7.27 -13.93
N THR A 533 10.75 8.57 -13.98
CA THR A 533 11.78 9.58 -13.68
C THR A 533 11.43 10.53 -12.54
N ALA A 534 10.21 10.51 -12.02
CA ALA A 534 9.76 11.44 -10.97
C ALA A 534 8.66 10.84 -10.10
N ALA A 535 8.60 11.27 -8.85
CA ALA A 535 7.51 10.96 -7.93
C ALA A 535 7.14 12.19 -7.09
N ASP A 536 5.87 12.29 -6.66
CA ASP A 536 5.38 13.28 -5.71
C ASP A 536 4.15 12.72 -4.96
N TYR A 537 3.74 13.36 -3.85
CA TYR A 537 2.52 12.97 -3.16
C TYR A 537 1.28 13.20 -4.04
N ASN A 538 0.44 12.19 -4.13
CA ASN A 538 -0.93 12.40 -4.59
C ASN A 538 -1.80 12.95 -3.44
N SER A 539 -3.11 13.11 -3.67
CA SER A 539 -4.00 13.66 -2.64
C SER A 539 -4.09 12.80 -1.38
N THR A 540 -4.03 11.48 -1.49
CA THR A 540 -4.01 10.58 -0.33
C THR A 540 -2.69 10.66 0.43
N GLY A 541 -1.55 10.77 -0.24
CA GLY A 541 -0.25 10.99 0.40
C GLY A 541 -0.21 12.29 1.20
N LEU A 542 -0.78 13.37 0.64
CA LEU A 542 -0.95 14.64 1.37
C LEU A 542 -1.84 14.49 2.62
N LEU A 543 -2.88 13.66 2.56
CA LEU A 543 -3.75 13.34 3.70
C LEU A 543 -2.95 12.66 4.82
N PHE A 544 -2.27 11.55 4.51
CA PHE A 544 -1.48 10.79 5.50
C PHE A 544 -0.42 11.68 6.13
N LYS A 545 0.27 12.47 5.31
CA LYS A 545 1.26 13.43 5.81
C LYS A 545 0.63 14.47 6.74
N LEU A 546 -0.52 15.04 6.38
CA LEU A 546 -1.22 16.03 7.20
C LEU A 546 -1.59 15.47 8.57
N TYR A 547 -2.18 14.27 8.60
CA TYR A 547 -2.62 13.66 9.86
C TYR A 547 -1.44 13.17 10.69
N GLY A 548 -0.45 12.51 10.08
CA GLY A 548 0.75 12.04 10.78
C GLY A 548 1.57 13.18 11.40
N ASP A 549 1.63 14.34 10.73
CA ASP A 549 2.39 15.49 11.22
C ASP A 549 1.62 16.35 12.24
N GLN A 550 0.29 16.45 12.12
CA GLN A 550 -0.47 17.53 12.76
C GLN A 550 -1.59 17.07 13.69
N PHE A 551 -2.12 15.84 13.53
CA PHE A 551 -3.21 15.36 14.39
C PHE A 551 -2.70 14.96 15.78
N GLY A 552 -3.55 15.11 16.81
CA GLY A 552 -3.18 14.81 18.19
C GLY A 552 -3.06 13.32 18.48
N LYS A 553 -2.49 12.96 19.61
CA LYS A 553 -2.17 11.59 20.00
C LYS A 553 -3.30 10.89 20.76
N THR A 554 -4.00 11.60 21.64
CA THR A 554 -5.01 11.00 22.53
C THR A 554 -6.40 11.47 22.10
N PRO A 555 -7.22 10.58 21.50
CA PRO A 555 -8.60 10.92 21.13
C PRO A 555 -9.39 11.39 22.34
N ILE A 556 -10.25 12.38 22.13
CA ILE A 556 -11.18 12.90 23.13
C ILE A 556 -12.61 12.86 22.61
N PHE A 557 -13.56 12.82 23.53
CA PHE A 557 -14.96 12.64 23.18
C PHE A 557 -15.53 13.85 22.44
N VAL A 558 -16.18 13.57 21.31
CA VAL A 558 -16.87 14.55 20.46
C VAL A 558 -18.35 14.18 20.40
N SER A 559 -19.24 15.13 20.63
CA SER A 559 -20.68 14.91 20.53
C SER A 559 -21.41 16.11 19.98
N ALA A 560 -22.48 15.83 19.23
CA ALA A 560 -23.47 16.80 18.78
C ALA A 560 -24.86 16.13 18.79
N ASN A 561 -25.88 16.89 18.42
CA ASN A 561 -27.25 16.40 18.35
C ASN A 561 -27.70 16.23 16.90
N SER A 562 -26.85 15.60 16.07
CA SER A 562 -27.13 15.35 14.66
C SER A 562 -26.63 13.94 14.29
N PRO A 563 -27.44 12.90 14.56
CA PRO A 563 -27.06 11.51 14.29
C PRO A 563 -26.91 11.25 12.79
N GLN A 564 -26.13 10.23 12.46
CA GLN A 564 -26.03 9.74 11.09
C GLN A 564 -27.37 9.17 10.64
N PRO A 565 -27.73 9.29 9.36
CA PRO A 565 -28.90 8.62 8.80
C PRO A 565 -28.75 7.10 8.90
N ASP A 566 -29.88 6.37 8.92
CA ASP A 566 -29.87 4.92 8.88
C ASP A 566 -29.27 4.41 7.56
N PRO A 567 -28.63 3.23 7.57
CA PRO A 567 -28.17 2.58 6.35
C PRO A 567 -29.33 2.33 5.37
N LYS A 568 -29.07 2.58 4.08
CA LYS A 568 -30.12 2.44 3.04
C LYS A 568 -30.26 1.02 2.49
N TRP A 569 -29.28 0.15 2.78
CA TRP A 569 -29.16 -1.19 2.19
C TRP A 569 -29.27 -2.26 3.28
N PRO A 570 -29.52 -3.52 2.90
CA PRO A 570 -29.45 -4.62 3.87
C PRO A 570 -28.11 -4.67 4.58
N ILE A 571 -28.10 -5.08 5.84
CA ILE A 571 -26.89 -5.14 6.68
C ILE A 571 -25.86 -6.07 6.06
N GLY A 572 -24.61 -5.62 6.00
CA GLY A 572 -23.46 -6.35 5.50
C GLY A 572 -22.49 -5.47 4.74
N GLY A 573 -21.20 -5.78 4.77
CA GLY A 573 -20.17 -5.05 4.07
C GLY A 573 -20.14 -3.55 4.39
N ASP A 574 -20.39 -2.72 3.40
CA ASP A 574 -20.40 -1.24 3.52
C ASP A 574 -21.62 -0.69 4.28
N GLN A 575 -22.58 -1.53 4.57
CA GLN A 575 -23.84 -1.17 5.23
C GLN A 575 -23.97 -1.90 6.58
N PRO A 576 -23.28 -1.45 7.63
CA PRO A 576 -23.46 -1.99 8.96
C PRO A 576 -24.85 -1.61 9.52
N ALA A 577 -25.19 -2.13 10.71
CA ALA A 577 -26.41 -1.76 11.42
C ALA A 577 -26.53 -0.25 11.67
N GLU A 578 -25.42 0.45 11.75
CA GLU A 578 -25.32 1.89 11.95
C GLU A 578 -24.30 2.48 10.96
N ASN A 579 -24.63 3.62 10.34
CA ASN A 579 -23.65 4.36 9.59
C ASN A 579 -22.55 4.94 10.50
N ALA A 580 -21.30 4.95 10.00
CA ALA A 580 -20.15 5.55 10.67
C ALA A 580 -20.20 7.08 10.65
N GLY A 581 -19.40 7.75 11.50
CA GLY A 581 -19.20 9.20 11.49
C GLY A 581 -19.65 9.94 12.74
N GLY A 582 -20.11 9.25 13.78
CA GLY A 582 -20.55 9.86 15.04
C GLY A 582 -21.85 10.68 14.89
N ASN A 583 -22.13 11.59 15.85
CA ASN A 583 -23.39 12.36 15.93
C ASN A 583 -23.26 13.78 15.37
N CYS A 584 -22.43 13.98 14.33
CA CYS A 584 -22.15 15.30 13.76
C CYS A 584 -22.63 15.44 12.32
N TYR A 585 -23.59 14.64 11.87
CA TYR A 585 -24.09 14.67 10.49
C TYR A 585 -24.51 16.09 10.05
N PRO A 586 -24.18 16.55 8.82
CA PRO A 586 -23.50 15.81 7.75
C PRO A 586 -21.96 15.81 7.83
N LEU A 587 -21.38 16.51 8.82
CA LEU A 587 -19.94 16.57 9.03
C LEU A 587 -19.44 15.30 9.73
N ASP A 588 -18.17 14.99 9.50
CA ASP A 588 -17.45 13.96 10.25
C ASP A 588 -16.39 14.64 11.12
N VAL A 589 -16.47 14.50 12.45
CA VAL A 589 -15.65 15.26 13.40
C VAL A 589 -14.99 14.33 14.41
N VAL A 590 -13.68 14.46 14.54
CA VAL A 590 -12.88 13.84 15.61
C VAL A 590 -11.98 14.87 16.25
N ALA A 591 -11.60 14.63 17.51
CA ALA A 591 -10.67 15.49 18.21
C ALA A 591 -9.67 14.68 19.03
N ALA A 592 -8.49 15.24 19.25
CA ALA A 592 -7.44 14.64 20.06
C ALA A 592 -6.62 15.69 20.79
N ILE A 593 -6.04 15.31 21.93
CA ILE A 593 -5.02 16.11 22.62
C ILE A 593 -3.64 15.74 22.04
N THR A 594 -2.79 16.72 21.83
CA THR A 594 -1.40 16.50 21.43
C THR A 594 -0.63 15.73 22.50
N GLU A 595 0.45 15.05 22.12
CA GLU A 595 1.25 14.22 23.02
C GLU A 595 1.81 15.02 24.21
N ASP A 596 2.22 16.29 23.98
CA ASP A 596 2.71 17.21 25.00
C ASP A 596 1.61 17.82 25.87
N GLY A 597 0.34 17.52 25.58
CA GLY A 597 -0.83 18.03 26.30
C GLY A 597 -1.12 19.52 26.13
N LYS A 598 -0.41 20.22 25.21
CA LYS A 598 -0.48 21.68 25.09
C LYS A 598 -1.52 22.19 24.10
N ALA A 599 -2.04 21.32 23.23
CA ALA A 599 -3.05 21.68 22.24
C ALA A 599 -4.12 20.62 22.08
N ILE A 600 -5.29 21.06 21.58
CA ILE A 600 -6.33 20.20 21.06
C ILE A 600 -6.34 20.34 19.53
N THR A 601 -6.36 19.23 18.84
CA THR A 601 -6.62 19.16 17.40
C THR A 601 -8.04 18.67 17.16
N VAL A 602 -8.72 19.29 16.19
CA VAL A 602 -10.08 18.94 15.77
C VAL A 602 -10.08 18.80 14.27
N SER A 603 -10.33 17.61 13.78
CA SER A 603 -10.49 17.37 12.35
C SER A 603 -11.97 17.37 11.98
N VAL A 604 -12.32 18.17 10.98
CA VAL A 604 -13.68 18.32 10.44
C VAL A 604 -13.65 18.04 8.95
N ILE A 605 -14.33 16.98 8.55
CA ILE A 605 -14.53 16.64 7.15
C ILE A 605 -15.94 17.07 6.75
N ASN A 606 -16.05 17.83 5.67
CA ASN A 606 -17.30 18.09 4.99
C ASN A 606 -17.40 17.20 3.76
N PRO A 607 -18.09 16.06 3.83
CA PRO A 607 -18.22 15.14 2.71
C PRO A 607 -19.41 15.52 1.80
N THR A 608 -19.94 16.73 1.88
CA THR A 608 -21.07 17.18 1.07
C THR A 608 -20.64 18.19 0.02
N GLU A 609 -21.49 18.42 -0.97
CA GLU A 609 -21.29 19.44 -2.01
C GLU A 609 -21.81 20.85 -1.60
N LYS A 610 -22.07 21.06 -0.30
CA LYS A 610 -22.57 22.32 0.25
C LYS A 610 -21.70 22.79 1.39
N ASP A 611 -21.49 24.09 1.49
CA ASP A 611 -20.86 24.69 2.65
C ASP A 611 -21.69 24.41 3.91
N GLN A 612 -20.97 24.10 4.99
CA GLN A 612 -21.54 23.85 6.31
C GLN A 612 -21.01 24.87 7.31
N SER A 613 -21.61 24.94 8.48
CA SER A 613 -21.08 25.75 9.58
C SER A 613 -21.08 24.97 10.89
N ILE A 614 -20.05 25.20 11.71
CA ILE A 614 -19.83 24.50 12.97
C ILE A 614 -19.43 25.49 14.07
N VAL A 615 -19.86 25.21 15.28
CA VAL A 615 -19.38 25.86 16.51
C VAL A 615 -18.78 24.81 17.41
N PHE A 616 -17.58 25.04 17.91
CA PHE A 616 -16.94 24.19 18.90
C PHE A 616 -17.22 24.68 20.32
N ASP A 617 -17.76 23.79 21.15
CA ASP A 617 -17.92 23.99 22.60
C ASP A 617 -16.84 23.19 23.35
N PHE A 618 -15.83 23.87 23.83
CA PHE A 618 -14.75 23.28 24.63
C PHE A 618 -15.05 23.24 26.14
N GLY A 619 -16.28 23.53 26.54
CA GLY A 619 -16.68 23.54 27.96
C GLY A 619 -15.90 24.57 28.77
N THR A 620 -15.16 24.10 29.77
CA THR A 620 -14.35 24.96 30.68
C THR A 620 -12.95 25.25 30.17
N LEU A 621 -12.51 24.57 29.11
CA LEU A 621 -11.17 24.75 28.56
C LEU A 621 -11.03 26.13 27.92
N ARG A 622 -9.87 26.76 28.15
CA ARG A 622 -9.51 28.01 27.51
C ARG A 622 -8.55 27.70 26.35
N THR A 623 -8.99 28.04 25.16
CA THR A 623 -8.17 27.92 23.96
C THR A 623 -7.55 29.25 23.59
N GLY A 624 -6.30 29.22 23.15
CA GLY A 624 -5.54 30.39 22.71
C GLY A 624 -5.51 30.55 21.18
N ILE A 625 -4.40 31.11 20.68
CA ILE A 625 -4.14 31.23 19.24
C ILE A 625 -4.13 29.83 18.63
N GLY A 626 -4.67 29.73 17.44
CA GLY A 626 -4.73 28.48 16.73
C GLY A 626 -4.40 28.62 15.24
N LYS A 627 -4.46 27.51 14.56
CA LYS A 627 -4.33 27.45 13.11
C LYS A 627 -5.19 26.32 12.54
N VAL A 628 -5.50 26.44 11.27
CA VAL A 628 -6.22 25.42 10.52
C VAL A 628 -5.49 25.10 9.23
N TRP A 629 -5.30 23.81 8.97
CA TRP A 629 -4.89 23.29 7.67
C TRP A 629 -6.13 22.84 6.93
N LYS A 630 -6.35 23.44 5.76
CA LYS A 630 -7.46 23.10 4.88
C LYS A 630 -6.93 22.34 3.66
N MET A 631 -7.38 21.11 3.50
CA MET A 631 -7.18 20.33 2.28
C MET A 631 -8.40 20.52 1.38
N SER A 632 -8.16 20.97 0.15
CA SER A 632 -9.22 21.27 -0.82
C SER A 632 -8.73 21.16 -2.25
N GLY A 633 -9.65 20.99 -3.19
CA GLY A 633 -9.41 21.00 -4.64
C GLY A 633 -10.48 21.77 -5.38
N ARG A 634 -10.30 21.93 -6.70
CA ARG A 634 -11.28 22.64 -7.56
C ARG A 634 -12.60 21.87 -7.73
N SER A 635 -12.60 20.56 -7.50
CA SER A 635 -13.76 19.67 -7.53
C SER A 635 -13.46 18.38 -6.78
N ILE A 636 -14.47 17.54 -6.56
CA ILE A 636 -14.31 16.19 -5.98
C ILE A 636 -13.46 15.26 -6.87
N ASN A 637 -13.36 15.57 -8.17
CA ASN A 637 -12.55 14.81 -9.13
C ASN A 637 -11.12 15.34 -9.29
N ALA A 638 -10.75 16.41 -8.56
CA ALA A 638 -9.39 16.96 -8.58
C ALA A 638 -8.37 15.91 -8.14
N ARG A 639 -7.22 15.90 -8.82
CA ARG A 639 -6.12 14.92 -8.59
C ARG A 639 -4.77 15.61 -8.59
N ASN A 640 -3.83 15.03 -7.88
CA ASN A 640 -2.42 15.42 -8.00
C ASN A 640 -1.68 14.40 -8.86
N ILE A 641 -1.16 14.88 -9.97
CA ILE A 641 -0.36 14.10 -10.92
C ILE A 641 1.03 14.71 -10.97
N VAL A 642 2.05 13.87 -10.82
CA VAL A 642 3.45 14.29 -10.87
C VAL A 642 3.74 15.04 -12.18
N ASN A 643 4.61 16.03 -12.11
CA ASN A 643 4.95 16.95 -13.22
C ASN A 643 3.77 17.83 -13.71
N GLN A 644 2.63 17.86 -13.01
CA GLN A 644 1.53 18.76 -13.28
C GLN A 644 1.30 19.71 -12.09
N LYS A 645 0.59 20.81 -12.34
CA LYS A 645 0.20 21.71 -11.25
C LYS A 645 -0.75 20.99 -10.32
N PRO A 646 -0.46 20.95 -8.99
CA PRO A 646 -1.34 20.30 -8.03
C PRO A 646 -2.75 20.89 -8.06
N GLU A 647 -3.76 20.04 -8.13
CA GLU A 647 -5.18 20.45 -8.08
C GLU A 647 -5.76 20.32 -6.66
N VAL A 648 -5.14 19.48 -5.82
CA VAL A 648 -5.48 19.34 -4.39
C VAL A 648 -4.33 19.88 -3.58
N THR A 649 -4.61 20.77 -2.65
CA THR A 649 -3.60 21.44 -1.83
C THR A 649 -3.99 21.43 -0.35
N VAL A 650 -2.98 21.47 0.52
CA VAL A 650 -3.13 21.75 1.95
C VAL A 650 -2.63 23.15 2.21
N THR A 651 -3.49 24.03 2.73
CA THR A 651 -3.16 25.41 3.00
C THR A 651 -3.36 25.72 4.48
N GLU A 652 -2.34 26.31 5.13
CA GLU A 652 -2.41 26.72 6.53
C GLU A 652 -2.94 28.16 6.65
N TYR A 653 -3.88 28.36 7.60
CA TYR A 653 -4.40 29.67 7.98
C TYR A 653 -4.34 29.87 9.49
N PRO A 654 -4.01 31.09 9.97
CA PRO A 654 -4.11 31.39 11.39
C PRO A 654 -5.59 31.50 11.81
N ILE A 655 -5.89 31.00 13.00
CA ILE A 655 -7.19 31.24 13.65
C ILE A 655 -6.99 32.45 14.56
N LYS A 656 -7.74 33.54 14.29
CA LYS A 656 -7.72 34.73 15.16
C LYS A 656 -8.30 34.36 16.51
N ASN A 657 -7.56 34.71 17.58
CA ASN A 657 -8.03 34.54 18.95
C ASN A 657 -9.21 35.46 19.19
N THR A 658 -10.36 34.91 19.42
CA THR A 658 -11.48 35.65 20.02
C THR A 658 -11.56 35.19 21.48
N ASN A 659 -11.24 36.05 22.45
CA ASN A 659 -11.26 35.77 23.90
C ASN A 659 -12.63 35.25 24.44
N SER A 660 -13.57 34.93 23.57
CA SER A 660 -14.88 34.41 23.85
C SER A 660 -15.23 33.21 22.95
N ASN A 661 -14.37 32.20 22.88
CA ASN A 661 -14.46 31.07 21.93
C ASN A 661 -15.72 30.19 22.07
N ARG A 662 -16.64 30.49 22.98
CA ARG A 662 -17.86 29.68 23.18
C ARG A 662 -18.88 29.75 22.03
N ASN A 663 -18.76 30.73 21.10
CA ASN A 663 -19.72 30.93 20.01
C ASN A 663 -19.06 31.29 18.66
N THR A 664 -17.77 31.04 18.47
CA THR A 664 -17.15 31.31 17.17
C THR A 664 -17.61 30.30 16.16
N GLN A 665 -18.31 30.78 15.14
CA GLN A 665 -18.77 29.99 14.02
C GLN A 665 -17.62 29.85 12.98
N TYR A 666 -17.38 28.61 12.57
CA TYR A 666 -16.43 28.27 11.49
C TYR A 666 -17.19 27.83 10.26
N SER A 667 -16.82 28.36 9.12
CA SER A 667 -17.30 27.89 7.81
C SER A 667 -16.47 26.68 7.37
N ILE A 668 -17.14 25.60 7.01
CA ILE A 668 -16.54 24.37 6.51
C ILE A 668 -16.96 24.23 5.05
N PRO A 669 -16.10 24.61 4.09
CA PRO A 669 -16.45 24.57 2.69
C PRO A 669 -16.80 23.16 2.20
N ALA A 670 -17.59 23.09 1.13
CA ALA A 670 -17.96 21.85 0.47
C ALA A 670 -16.74 21.01 0.10
N ALA A 671 -16.84 19.69 0.25
CA ALA A 671 -15.82 18.73 -0.14
C ALA A 671 -14.39 19.08 0.37
N THR A 672 -14.26 19.36 1.68
CA THR A 672 -12.96 19.72 2.30
C THR A 672 -12.67 18.91 3.56
N ILE A 673 -11.37 18.80 3.86
CA ILE A 673 -10.84 18.28 5.12
C ILE A 673 -10.17 19.45 5.84
N ASN A 674 -10.59 19.73 7.08
CA ASN A 674 -10.12 20.88 7.85
C ASN A 674 -9.57 20.39 9.20
N LEU A 675 -8.27 20.53 9.41
CA LEU A 675 -7.61 20.17 10.66
C LEU A 675 -7.29 21.42 11.46
N TYR A 676 -8.01 21.65 12.53
CA TYR A 676 -7.82 22.74 13.45
C TYR A 676 -6.87 22.34 14.57
N ARG A 677 -6.02 23.25 15.00
CA ARG A 677 -5.20 23.16 16.20
C ARG A 677 -5.45 24.37 17.08
N PHE A 678 -5.80 24.15 18.33
CA PHE A 678 -6.03 25.16 19.34
C PHE A 678 -5.04 24.96 20.48
N GLU A 679 -4.19 25.95 20.71
CA GLU A 679 -3.27 25.93 21.86
C GLU A 679 -4.08 26.07 23.16
N LEU A 680 -3.77 25.26 24.17
CA LEU A 680 -4.40 25.35 25.50
C LEU A 680 -3.71 26.43 26.34
N GLN A 681 -4.49 27.32 26.94
CA GLN A 681 -3.98 28.28 27.89
C GLN A 681 -3.81 27.60 29.25
N GLN A 682 -2.61 27.67 29.83
CA GLN A 682 -2.41 27.28 31.23
C GLN A 682 -3.22 28.24 32.11
N ILE A 683 -4.00 27.67 33.03
CA ILE A 683 -4.77 28.43 34.02
C ILE A 683 -3.84 28.89 35.14
#